data_0c9d7c7d84298e7df85b670155a258a6
#
_entry.id   0c9d7c7d84298e7df85b670155a258a6
#
_cell.length_a   1.000
_cell.length_b   1.000
_cell.length_c   1.000
_cell.angle_alpha   90.00
_cell.angle_beta   90.00
_cell.angle_gamma   90.00
#
_symmetry.space_group_name_H-M   'P 1'
#
loop_
_entity.id
_entity.type
_entity.pdbx_description
1 polymer ?
#
loop_
_entity_poly.entity_id
_entity_poly.type
_entity_poly.pdbx_seq_one_letter_code
_entity_poly.pdbx_strand_id
1 'polypeptide(L)'
;MLTKIQLKPGINRDATNYANSGGWFDSNFIRFRNGLPEKIGGWTRIYANQTALIGQCRKMYDWSNLAGNQYLAIPTNVKFYVDDSSSIIDISPLRRNLTLASNPIATSNTSSTITITDVNHGGTVGDYITISGATNVNGITAAQINKEFVIQSVINTSAYTVTTTGTATSTGSGGGSVVNVSYQFHKGTTSASAFSGWGSGPWGGSIGQYGWGYGPGTTFTTFYNGLWSVDNYGEDMVACPRDLTNGTLIGGVNPVSTSNTSNVVTVTQVNHGLANNIAVVIYGVESPIGGIPITQLNGTKIISVANANAYTYTTANVATSTASGGSSAISIQPSIIYWDITDPNGPAVSLGELGAAYEKKYLPYVAVEIMVSDQNRQIIAFGCNPYDVTKPQDKMVIRWCDSSDPTNWDIADTTKTAGEQRLSSGSYIVTAVQNREEILVWTDTSLFTMTPVGPPYGYGFNVVGSNFDIAGPNSKVVAGSIAYWMGTNNFYMYDGKITAMPCTVRDYVFLDFSVDDGEKVYCSSDSGNNEIIWFYPSQSQGPAGSREVDKYVVYNYIEEVWYYGNLSRTAWIDRRGHSNPRAVSDDGYLYNHESGYDDGSTSPASAINAYIESSAIEIENGDHFSFVDRVIPDITFRNSTTHPIDAQPSVTFTIKPQDYPGSQIGAGNARPVTRNSSATLNVNRFTNQLFTRLRARSVALRLESNETGVSWRLGIPRLDTRKDGRR
;
A
#
# COMPACT_ATOMS: atom_id res chain seq x y z
N MET A 1 29.14 -45.02 11.35
CA MET A 1 29.60 -44.57 10.02
C MET A 1 29.32 -43.09 9.89
N LEU A 2 30.29 -42.28 9.49
CA LEU A 2 30.11 -40.83 9.36
C LEU A 2 29.47 -40.51 8.00
N THR A 3 28.22 -40.06 8.01
CA THR A 3 27.42 -39.78 6.81
C THR A 3 27.28 -38.27 6.63
N LYS A 4 27.53 -37.76 5.41
CA LYS A 4 27.28 -36.37 5.05
C LYS A 4 25.78 -36.15 4.87
N ILE A 5 25.24 -35.07 5.42
CA ILE A 5 23.87 -34.64 5.22
C ILE A 5 23.86 -33.47 4.26
N GLN A 6 23.68 -33.76 2.99
CA GLN A 6 23.55 -32.75 1.95
C GLN A 6 22.08 -32.60 1.59
N LEU A 7 21.52 -31.43 1.89
CA LEU A 7 20.10 -31.12 1.65
C LEU A 7 19.96 -30.24 0.40
N LYS A 8 18.88 -30.43 -0.34
CA LYS A 8 18.54 -29.62 -1.51
C LYS A 8 18.15 -28.21 -1.05
N PRO A 9 18.61 -27.14 -1.71
CA PRO A 9 18.22 -25.78 -1.38
C PRO A 9 16.71 -25.54 -1.64
N GLY A 10 16.17 -24.52 -0.95
CA GLY A 10 14.76 -24.19 -1.02
C GLY A 10 13.89 -24.99 -0.05
N ILE A 11 12.74 -24.43 0.29
CA ILE A 11 11.73 -25.07 1.15
C ILE A 11 10.71 -25.78 0.29
N ASN A 12 10.34 -26.99 0.66
CA ASN A 12 9.28 -27.74 -0.01
C ASN A 12 8.22 -28.19 1.02
N ARG A 13 7.04 -27.58 0.93
CA ARG A 13 5.86 -27.87 1.78
C ARG A 13 4.77 -28.60 1.03
N ASP A 14 4.81 -28.63 -0.30
CA ASP A 14 3.78 -29.26 -1.13
C ASP A 14 3.96 -30.79 -1.16
N ALA A 15 5.19 -31.28 -0.95
CA ALA A 15 5.45 -32.69 -0.75
C ALA A 15 5.19 -33.10 0.71
N THR A 16 4.87 -34.37 0.93
CA THR A 16 4.86 -34.91 2.30
C THR A 16 6.26 -34.85 2.90
N ASN A 17 6.36 -34.72 4.21
CA ASN A 17 7.65 -34.66 4.92
C ASN A 17 8.57 -35.84 4.54
N TYR A 18 8.01 -37.02 4.34
CA TYR A 18 8.75 -38.20 3.92
C TYR A 18 9.14 -38.20 2.44
N ALA A 19 8.23 -37.76 1.56
CA ALA A 19 8.53 -37.66 0.12
C ALA A 19 9.60 -36.57 -0.18
N ASN A 20 9.74 -35.58 0.70
CA ASN A 20 10.76 -34.54 0.63
C ASN A 20 12.08 -34.95 1.31
N SER A 21 12.34 -36.24 1.50
CA SER A 21 13.59 -36.70 2.13
C SER A 21 14.82 -36.11 1.42
N GLY A 22 15.74 -35.55 2.20
CA GLY A 22 16.90 -34.81 1.67
C GLY A 22 16.60 -33.37 1.25
N GLY A 23 15.46 -32.79 1.62
CA GLY A 23 15.09 -31.39 1.42
C GLY A 23 14.83 -30.66 2.74
N TRP A 24 14.64 -29.36 2.64
CA TRP A 24 14.16 -28.51 3.74
C TRP A 24 12.65 -28.44 3.75
N PHE A 25 12.05 -28.40 4.95
CA PHE A 25 10.62 -28.46 5.13
C PHE A 25 10.01 -27.21 5.76
N ASP A 26 10.72 -26.54 6.66
CA ASP A 26 10.21 -25.36 7.37
C ASP A 26 11.32 -24.35 7.61
N SER A 27 10.96 -23.06 7.61
CA SER A 27 11.92 -21.98 7.87
C SER A 27 11.24 -20.72 8.39
N ASN A 28 12.03 -19.87 9.05
CA ASN A 28 11.68 -18.49 9.36
C ASN A 28 12.94 -17.63 9.39
N PHE A 29 12.94 -16.49 8.72
CA PHE A 29 14.07 -15.55 8.59
C PHE A 29 15.34 -16.20 8.03
N ILE A 30 15.17 -17.04 7.01
CA ILE A 30 16.25 -17.74 6.31
C ILE A 30 16.22 -17.35 4.83
N ARG A 31 17.40 -17.26 4.23
CA ARG A 31 17.61 -17.24 2.79
C ARG A 31 18.57 -18.32 2.35
N PHE A 32 18.59 -18.60 1.06
CA PHE A 32 19.58 -19.47 0.45
C PHE A 32 20.60 -18.65 -0.35
N ARG A 33 21.88 -18.97 -0.19
CA ARG A 33 22.96 -18.37 -0.97
C ARG A 33 24.00 -19.44 -1.31
N ASN A 34 24.26 -19.61 -2.61
CA ASN A 34 25.10 -20.69 -3.16
C ASN A 34 24.63 -22.07 -2.66
N GLY A 35 23.31 -22.29 -2.65
CA GLY A 35 22.70 -23.54 -2.22
C GLY A 35 22.69 -23.79 -0.70
N LEU A 36 23.24 -22.89 0.11
CA LEU A 36 23.33 -23.04 1.56
C LEU A 36 22.40 -22.08 2.29
N PRO A 37 21.70 -22.54 3.34
CA PRO A 37 20.85 -21.67 4.14
C PRO A 37 21.67 -20.76 5.05
N GLU A 38 21.27 -19.49 5.13
CA GLU A 38 21.82 -18.50 6.05
C GLU A 38 20.71 -17.67 6.67
N LYS A 39 20.95 -17.13 7.85
CA LYS A 39 20.07 -16.15 8.49
C LYS A 39 20.07 -14.87 7.67
N ILE A 40 18.88 -14.27 7.46
CA ILE A 40 18.73 -12.94 6.83
C ILE A 40 19.36 -11.84 7.70
N GLY A 41 19.62 -10.68 7.12
CA GLY A 41 20.01 -9.49 7.86
C GLY A 41 18.91 -9.00 8.80
N GLY A 42 19.30 -8.17 9.76
CA GLY A 42 18.37 -7.49 10.67
C GLY A 42 17.77 -6.24 10.06
N TRP A 43 17.09 -5.47 10.91
CA TRP A 43 16.53 -4.18 10.53
C TRP A 43 16.67 -3.15 11.64
N THR A 44 16.75 -1.88 11.26
CA THR A 44 16.88 -0.75 12.18
C THR A 44 15.94 0.37 11.75
N ARG A 45 15.37 1.10 12.72
CA ARG A 45 14.62 2.32 12.40
C ARG A 45 15.52 3.33 11.70
N ILE A 46 15.00 4.02 10.69
CA ILE A 46 15.78 5.01 9.92
C ILE A 46 16.14 6.19 10.80
N TYR A 47 15.16 6.69 11.57
CA TYR A 47 15.37 7.80 12.50
C TYR A 47 15.13 7.32 13.93
N ALA A 48 16.12 7.52 14.82
CA ALA A 48 16.06 7.05 16.21
C ALA A 48 14.88 7.65 17.01
N ASN A 49 14.50 8.89 16.68
CA ASN A 49 13.40 9.62 17.33
C ASN A 49 12.17 9.77 16.44
N GLN A 50 11.99 8.89 15.45
CA GLN A 50 10.83 8.91 14.58
C GLN A 50 9.55 8.70 15.40
N THR A 51 8.55 9.54 15.16
CA THR A 51 7.17 9.23 15.53
C THR A 51 6.57 8.27 14.52
N ALA A 52 5.69 7.38 14.96
CA ALA A 52 4.99 6.48 14.05
C ALA A 52 4.18 7.28 13.02
N LEU A 53 4.20 6.85 11.77
CA LEU A 53 3.36 7.40 10.70
C LEU A 53 1.89 7.18 11.05
N ILE A 54 1.07 8.18 10.79
CA ILE A 54 -0.37 8.08 11.02
C ILE A 54 -1.01 7.37 9.81
N GLY A 55 -1.69 6.26 10.08
CA GLY A 55 -2.30 5.42 9.06
C GLY A 55 -1.40 4.29 8.56
N GLN A 56 -1.94 3.45 7.67
CA GLN A 56 -1.25 2.31 7.07
C GLN A 56 -0.68 2.67 5.71
N CYS A 57 0.64 2.54 5.56
CA CYS A 57 1.31 2.72 4.27
C CYS A 57 1.12 1.46 3.41
N ARG A 58 0.66 1.62 2.17
CA ARG A 58 0.46 0.53 1.19
C ARG A 58 1.24 0.73 -0.10
N LYS A 59 2.03 1.78 -0.18
CA LYS A 59 2.86 2.11 -1.34
C LYS A 59 4.08 2.88 -0.87
N MET A 60 5.21 2.61 -1.49
CA MET A 60 6.41 3.44 -1.40
C MET A 60 6.92 3.70 -2.80
N TYR A 61 7.48 4.87 -3.03
CA TYR A 61 8.08 5.25 -4.30
C TYR A 61 9.28 6.17 -4.07
N ASP A 62 10.43 5.82 -4.64
CA ASP A 62 11.66 6.59 -4.53
C ASP A 62 12.03 7.24 -5.85
N TRP A 63 12.51 8.47 -5.78
CA TRP A 63 13.07 9.20 -6.92
C TRP A 63 14.19 10.13 -6.47
N SER A 64 14.91 10.68 -7.44
CA SER A 64 15.96 11.67 -7.19
C SER A 64 15.76 12.90 -8.07
N ASN A 65 16.16 14.08 -7.55
CA ASN A 65 16.23 15.28 -8.36
C ASN A 65 17.55 15.37 -9.13
N LEU A 66 17.67 16.37 -10.00
CA LEU A 66 18.89 16.61 -10.80
C LEU A 66 20.13 16.95 -9.95
N ALA A 67 19.94 17.42 -8.72
CA ALA A 67 21.02 17.66 -7.77
C ALA A 67 21.48 16.36 -7.06
N GLY A 68 20.82 15.23 -7.28
CA GLY A 68 21.14 13.93 -6.67
C GLY A 68 20.53 13.71 -5.29
N ASN A 69 19.67 14.61 -4.81
CA ASN A 69 18.94 14.40 -3.55
C ASN A 69 17.89 13.30 -3.74
N GLN A 70 17.80 12.41 -2.77
CA GLN A 70 16.87 11.29 -2.76
C GLN A 70 15.62 11.62 -1.98
N TYR A 71 14.48 11.29 -2.55
CA TYR A 71 13.16 11.43 -1.94
C TYR A 71 12.46 10.08 -1.90
N LEU A 72 11.65 9.86 -0.88
CA LEU A 72 10.83 8.67 -0.74
C LEU A 72 9.41 9.06 -0.34
N ALA A 73 8.45 8.83 -1.23
CA ALA A 73 7.03 9.01 -0.94
C ALA A 73 6.51 7.84 -0.10
N ILE A 74 5.75 8.16 0.94
CA ILE A 74 5.18 7.21 1.91
C ILE A 74 3.72 7.60 2.15
N PRO A 75 2.82 7.36 1.19
CA PRO A 75 1.41 7.62 1.37
C PRO A 75 0.78 6.58 2.30
N THR A 76 -0.07 7.06 3.20
CA THR A 76 -0.92 6.22 4.06
C THR A 76 -2.40 6.43 3.70
N ASN A 77 -3.28 5.62 4.29
CA ASN A 77 -4.72 5.84 4.15
C ASN A 77 -5.22 7.12 4.87
N VAL A 78 -4.38 7.81 5.62
CA VAL A 78 -4.75 8.98 6.43
C VAL A 78 -3.92 10.21 6.09
N LYS A 79 -2.64 10.03 5.78
CA LYS A 79 -1.66 11.09 5.56
C LYS A 79 -0.81 10.77 4.33
N PHE A 80 -0.18 11.78 3.77
CA PHE A 80 0.84 11.63 2.75
C PHE A 80 2.17 12.20 3.23
N TYR A 81 3.20 11.36 3.31
CA TYR A 81 4.53 11.76 3.77
C TYR A 81 5.56 11.64 2.66
N VAL A 82 6.60 12.44 2.77
CA VAL A 82 7.83 12.33 1.98
C VAL A 82 9.02 12.32 2.94
N ASP A 83 9.91 11.36 2.78
CA ASP A 83 11.24 11.37 3.40
C ASP A 83 12.23 12.03 2.43
N ASP A 84 12.84 13.13 2.84
CA ASP A 84 13.85 13.88 2.08
C ASP A 84 15.28 13.44 2.43
N SER A 85 15.43 12.28 3.07
CA SER A 85 16.68 11.72 3.61
C SER A 85 17.24 12.44 4.84
N SER A 86 16.57 13.48 5.31
CA SER A 86 16.90 14.17 6.58
C SER A 86 15.74 14.07 7.59
N SER A 87 14.52 14.08 7.12
CA SER A 87 13.29 14.06 7.93
C SER A 87 12.10 13.56 7.12
N ILE A 88 11.06 13.13 7.83
CA ILE A 88 9.78 12.78 7.23
C ILE A 88 8.86 14.00 7.33
N ILE A 89 8.39 14.48 6.19
CA ILE A 89 7.58 15.69 6.02
C ILE A 89 6.15 15.27 5.68
N ASP A 90 5.16 15.87 6.33
CA ASP A 90 3.74 15.70 5.99
C ASP A 90 3.36 16.66 4.86
N ILE A 91 3.07 16.12 3.69
CA ILE A 91 2.64 16.84 2.49
C ILE A 91 1.19 16.57 2.12
N SER A 92 0.39 16.10 3.07
CA SER A 92 -1.00 15.68 2.83
C SER A 92 -1.78 16.72 2.04
N PRO A 93 -2.40 16.35 0.90
CA PRO A 93 -3.13 17.29 0.07
C PRO A 93 -4.35 17.86 0.76
N LEU A 94 -4.62 19.14 0.52
CA LEU A 94 -5.77 19.84 1.06
C LEU A 94 -6.92 19.79 0.06
N ARG A 95 -8.09 19.34 0.50
CA ARG A 95 -9.31 19.40 -0.31
C ARG A 95 -10.07 20.74 -0.19
N ARG A 96 -9.78 21.51 0.88
CA ARG A 96 -10.46 22.77 1.16
C ARG A 96 -9.65 23.61 2.13
N ASN A 97 -9.56 24.91 1.86
CA ASN A 97 -8.91 25.89 2.74
C ASN A 97 -9.71 27.18 2.71
N LEU A 98 -10.20 27.66 3.85
CA LEU A 98 -11.06 28.85 3.90
C LEU A 98 -10.98 29.57 5.24
N THR A 99 -11.40 30.84 5.23
CA THR A 99 -11.66 31.62 6.45
C THR A 99 -13.10 31.45 6.90
N LEU A 100 -13.32 31.07 8.14
CA LEU A 100 -14.64 30.89 8.75
C LEU A 100 -15.33 32.23 9.06
N ALA A 101 -16.63 32.18 9.30
CA ALA A 101 -17.38 33.31 9.82
C ALA A 101 -16.82 33.77 11.18
N SER A 102 -17.15 34.99 11.59
CA SER A 102 -16.66 35.53 12.87
C SER A 102 -17.12 34.68 14.06
N ASN A 103 -16.18 34.41 14.98
CA ASN A 103 -16.40 33.62 16.19
C ASN A 103 -16.95 32.21 15.98
N PRO A 104 -16.32 31.38 15.10
CA PRO A 104 -16.86 30.10 14.69
C PRO A 104 -16.70 28.98 15.72
N ILE A 105 -15.99 29.25 16.85
CA ILE A 105 -15.63 28.26 17.87
C ILE A 105 -16.56 28.40 19.06
N ALA A 106 -17.32 27.37 19.35
CA ALA A 106 -18.18 27.32 20.55
C ALA A 106 -17.60 26.35 21.58
N THR A 107 -17.71 26.75 22.83
CA THR A 107 -17.21 26.01 24.02
C THR A 107 -18.33 25.78 25.03
N SER A 108 -18.20 24.71 25.82
CA SER A 108 -19.02 24.45 26.99
C SER A 108 -18.15 24.49 28.25
N ASN A 109 -18.65 25.08 29.33
CA ASN A 109 -17.92 25.17 30.59
C ASN A 109 -17.42 23.78 31.04
N THR A 110 -16.18 23.71 31.53
CA THR A 110 -15.49 22.48 31.97
C THR A 110 -15.27 21.42 30.89
N SER A 111 -15.48 21.74 29.60
CA SER A 111 -15.25 20.83 28.49
C SER A 111 -13.95 21.14 27.72
N SER A 112 -13.24 20.10 27.30
CA SER A 112 -12.14 20.21 26.35
C SER A 112 -12.61 20.05 24.91
N THR A 113 -13.86 19.62 24.68
CA THR A 113 -14.46 19.51 23.35
C THR A 113 -14.98 20.88 22.92
N ILE A 114 -14.55 21.32 21.74
CA ILE A 114 -15.03 22.54 21.09
C ILE A 114 -15.83 22.19 19.85
N THR A 115 -16.84 22.99 19.55
CA THR A 115 -17.64 22.88 18.33
C THR A 115 -17.17 23.94 17.34
N ILE A 116 -16.89 23.52 16.11
CA ILE A 116 -16.55 24.39 15.00
C ILE A 116 -17.77 24.54 14.10
N THR A 117 -18.13 25.77 13.79
CA THR A 117 -19.22 26.11 12.86
C THR A 117 -18.63 26.43 11.50
N ASP A 118 -18.89 25.58 10.52
CA ASP A 118 -18.49 25.74 9.12
C ASP A 118 -19.57 25.14 8.21
N VAL A 119 -20.24 25.98 7.44
CA VAL A 119 -21.35 25.55 6.58
C VAL A 119 -20.87 24.71 5.40
N ASN A 120 -21.51 23.55 5.20
CA ASN A 120 -21.15 22.58 4.16
C ASN A 120 -19.69 22.11 4.23
N HIS A 121 -19.22 21.86 5.45
CA HIS A 121 -17.81 21.47 5.67
C HIS A 121 -17.41 20.16 4.99
N GLY A 122 -18.37 19.26 4.71
CA GLY A 122 -18.11 17.97 4.06
C GLY A 122 -17.14 17.06 4.83
N GLY A 123 -16.78 17.39 6.07
CA GLY A 123 -15.90 16.60 6.90
C GLY A 123 -16.60 15.38 7.47
N THR A 124 -15.86 14.27 7.60
CA THR A 124 -16.30 13.03 8.23
C THR A 124 -15.52 12.74 9.51
N VAL A 125 -16.08 11.90 10.38
CA VAL A 125 -15.40 11.49 11.62
C VAL A 125 -14.05 10.82 11.29
N GLY A 126 -12.99 11.37 11.89
CA GLY A 126 -11.62 10.91 11.69
C GLY A 126 -10.85 11.65 10.60
N ASP A 127 -11.47 12.58 9.87
CA ASP A 127 -10.74 13.48 8.96
C ASP A 127 -9.85 14.44 9.73
N TYR A 128 -8.72 14.82 9.15
CA TYR A 128 -7.78 15.77 9.71
C TYR A 128 -8.06 17.18 9.21
N ILE A 129 -8.00 18.13 10.14
CA ILE A 129 -8.14 19.56 9.87
C ILE A 129 -7.05 20.35 10.62
N THR A 130 -6.63 21.46 10.06
CA THR A 130 -5.74 22.41 10.73
C THR A 130 -6.46 23.73 10.93
N ILE A 131 -6.50 24.23 12.18
CA ILE A 131 -7.04 25.54 12.53
C ILE A 131 -5.88 26.52 12.71
N SER A 132 -6.03 27.74 12.17
CA SER A 132 -5.08 28.83 12.34
C SER A 132 -5.79 30.18 12.50
N GLY A 133 -5.07 31.18 13.02
CA GLY A 133 -5.61 32.54 13.17
C GLY A 133 -6.63 32.73 14.30
N ALA A 134 -6.96 31.70 15.06
CA ALA A 134 -7.87 31.81 16.19
C ALA A 134 -7.21 32.54 17.37
N THR A 135 -8.00 33.38 18.07
CA THR A 135 -7.65 33.98 19.35
C THR A 135 -8.06 33.07 20.51
N ASN A 136 -7.71 33.40 21.72
CA ASN A 136 -8.15 32.70 22.95
C ASN A 136 -9.68 32.65 23.03
N VAL A 137 -10.22 31.48 23.42
CA VAL A 137 -11.66 31.25 23.54
C VAL A 137 -11.97 30.68 24.94
N ASN A 138 -12.63 31.45 25.78
CA ASN A 138 -13.18 30.99 27.06
C ASN A 138 -12.21 30.14 27.90
N GLY A 139 -10.96 30.61 28.08
CA GLY A 139 -9.92 29.92 28.82
C GLY A 139 -9.06 28.94 28.04
N ILE A 140 -9.46 28.55 26.83
CA ILE A 140 -8.62 27.76 25.91
C ILE A 140 -7.72 28.76 25.15
N THR A 141 -6.41 28.53 25.17
CA THR A 141 -5.44 29.45 24.55
C THR A 141 -5.39 29.30 23.04
N ALA A 142 -4.99 30.35 22.36
CA ALA A 142 -4.76 30.33 20.89
C ALA A 142 -3.81 29.20 20.48
N ALA A 143 -2.75 28.91 21.22
CA ALA A 143 -1.82 27.83 20.95
C ALA A 143 -2.45 26.41 21.06
N GLN A 144 -3.49 26.28 21.89
CA GLN A 144 -4.23 25.02 22.02
C GLN A 144 -5.29 24.83 20.90
N ILE A 145 -5.64 25.92 20.19
CA ILE A 145 -6.63 25.94 19.11
C ILE A 145 -5.93 25.92 17.74
N ASN A 146 -4.88 26.73 17.57
CA ASN A 146 -4.18 26.86 16.28
C ASN A 146 -3.21 25.68 16.06
N LYS A 147 -3.76 24.54 15.71
CA LYS A 147 -3.03 23.31 15.42
C LYS A 147 -3.89 22.33 14.63
N GLU A 148 -3.31 21.18 14.31
CA GLU A 148 -4.03 20.07 13.69
C GLU A 148 -4.94 19.35 14.69
N PHE A 149 -6.10 18.92 14.19
CA PHE A 149 -7.11 18.15 14.93
C PHE A 149 -7.70 17.04 14.06
N VAL A 150 -8.28 16.07 14.76
CA VAL A 150 -9.14 15.03 14.15
C VAL A 150 -10.60 15.39 14.45
N ILE A 151 -11.48 15.30 13.48
CA ILE A 151 -12.93 15.46 13.67
C ILE A 151 -13.44 14.30 14.51
N GLN A 152 -13.94 14.62 15.71
CA GLN A 152 -14.43 13.63 16.69
C GLN A 152 -15.87 13.21 16.40
N SER A 153 -16.72 14.19 16.10
CA SER A 153 -18.11 13.94 15.70
C SER A 153 -18.59 15.00 14.74
N VAL A 154 -19.47 14.61 13.83
CA VAL A 154 -20.19 15.50 12.93
C VAL A 154 -21.59 15.71 13.51
N ILE A 155 -21.92 16.95 13.91
CA ILE A 155 -23.23 17.30 14.46
C ILE A 155 -24.25 17.40 13.32
N ASN A 156 -23.90 18.12 12.26
CA ASN A 156 -24.70 18.30 11.06
C ASN A 156 -23.79 18.81 9.91
N THR A 157 -24.36 19.16 8.77
CA THR A 157 -23.60 19.68 7.61
C THR A 157 -22.87 21.00 7.88
N SER A 158 -23.16 21.68 8.99
CA SER A 158 -22.61 23.00 9.32
C SER A 158 -21.82 23.04 10.64
N ALA A 159 -21.66 21.92 11.32
CA ALA A 159 -20.94 21.89 12.59
C ALA A 159 -20.37 20.52 12.94
N TYR A 160 -19.19 20.51 13.51
CA TYR A 160 -18.50 19.33 14.00
C TYR A 160 -17.71 19.64 15.29
N THR A 161 -17.23 18.61 15.96
CA THR A 161 -16.45 18.74 17.19
C THR A 161 -15.02 18.27 17.03
N VAL A 162 -14.13 18.93 17.78
CA VAL A 162 -12.74 18.51 17.98
C VAL A 162 -12.37 18.62 19.47
N THR A 163 -11.33 17.91 19.90
CA THR A 163 -10.90 17.93 21.32
C THR A 163 -9.58 18.67 21.47
N THR A 164 -9.55 19.69 22.30
CA THR A 164 -8.36 20.47 22.65
C THR A 164 -7.66 19.88 23.88
N THR A 165 -6.41 20.28 24.12
CA THR A 165 -5.68 19.93 25.36
C THR A 165 -6.07 20.81 26.54
N GLY A 166 -6.75 21.96 26.29
CA GLY A 166 -7.27 22.86 27.30
C GLY A 166 -8.73 22.62 27.62
N THR A 167 -9.15 23.03 28.79
CA THR A 167 -10.55 22.95 29.23
C THR A 167 -11.15 24.36 29.31
N ALA A 168 -12.34 24.53 28.74
CA ALA A 168 -13.04 25.81 28.74
C ALA A 168 -13.48 26.20 30.16
N THR A 169 -13.30 27.45 30.51
CA THR A 169 -13.70 28.03 31.81
C THR A 169 -15.10 28.63 31.79
N SER A 170 -15.72 28.75 30.62
CA SER A 170 -17.08 29.23 30.43
C SER A 170 -17.71 28.72 29.13
N THR A 171 -19.04 28.75 29.06
CA THR A 171 -19.79 28.48 27.86
C THR A 171 -19.91 29.73 27.00
N GLY A 172 -19.66 29.63 25.69
CA GLY A 172 -19.77 30.78 24.79
C GLY A 172 -19.11 30.50 23.44
N SER A 173 -19.11 31.48 22.54
CA SER A 173 -18.46 31.42 21.24
C SER A 173 -17.34 32.45 21.14
N GLY A 174 -16.34 32.19 20.30
CA GLY A 174 -15.19 33.04 20.10
C GLY A 174 -14.29 32.57 18.93
N GLY A 175 -13.03 33.01 18.98
CA GLY A 175 -12.02 32.68 17.95
C GLY A 175 -11.63 33.88 17.10
N GLY A 176 -12.47 34.93 17.05
CA GLY A 176 -12.19 36.13 16.26
C GLY A 176 -12.76 36.06 14.84
N SER A 177 -12.33 37.00 14.00
CA SER A 177 -12.86 37.16 12.62
C SER A 177 -11.92 36.58 11.53
N VAL A 178 -10.80 36.00 11.88
CA VAL A 178 -9.76 35.53 10.95
C VAL A 178 -9.38 34.08 11.23
N VAL A 179 -10.34 33.27 11.65
CA VAL A 179 -10.10 31.83 11.86
C VAL A 179 -10.11 31.10 10.52
N ASN A 180 -8.97 30.54 10.15
CA ASN A 180 -8.85 29.71 8.96
C ASN A 180 -8.92 28.23 9.34
N VAL A 181 -9.53 27.44 8.48
CA VAL A 181 -9.53 25.98 8.57
C VAL A 181 -9.12 25.36 7.25
N SER A 182 -8.15 24.44 7.32
CA SER A 182 -7.70 23.64 6.18
C SER A 182 -8.13 22.20 6.43
N TYR A 183 -8.81 21.60 5.45
CA TYR A 183 -9.25 20.21 5.48
C TYR A 183 -8.31 19.38 4.59
N GLN A 184 -7.75 18.32 5.14
CA GLN A 184 -7.00 17.34 4.36
C GLN A 184 -7.97 16.47 3.54
N PHE A 185 -7.42 15.67 2.62
CA PHE A 185 -8.21 14.67 1.90
C PHE A 185 -8.94 13.74 2.88
N HIS A 186 -10.03 13.11 2.41
CA HIS A 186 -10.78 12.20 3.26
C HIS A 186 -9.95 10.99 3.66
N LYS A 187 -10.01 10.67 4.94
CA LYS A 187 -9.39 9.47 5.49
C LYS A 187 -9.95 8.22 4.80
N GLY A 188 -9.02 7.38 4.30
CA GLY A 188 -9.36 6.07 3.77
C GLY A 188 -9.54 5.01 4.86
N THR A 189 -10.18 3.91 4.50
CA THR A 189 -10.24 2.73 5.36
C THR A 189 -8.95 1.91 5.26
N THR A 190 -8.64 1.11 6.27
CA THR A 190 -7.50 0.19 6.26
C THR A 190 -7.77 -1.09 5.48
N SER A 191 -9.04 -1.37 5.16
CA SER A 191 -9.50 -2.58 4.48
C SER A 191 -10.69 -2.29 3.59
N ALA A 192 -10.84 -3.08 2.52
CA ALA A 192 -12.01 -3.05 1.67
C ALA A 192 -13.25 -3.48 2.47
N SER A 193 -14.32 -2.73 2.37
CA SER A 193 -15.61 -3.12 2.92
C SER A 193 -16.57 -3.39 1.77
N ALA A 194 -17.04 -4.63 1.64
CA ALA A 194 -18.05 -5.00 0.66
C ALA A 194 -19.42 -4.48 1.10
N PHE A 195 -19.74 -3.21 0.77
CA PHE A 195 -21.03 -2.61 1.09
C PHE A 195 -22.01 -2.56 -0.09
N SER A 196 -21.72 -3.20 -1.20
CA SER A 196 -22.62 -3.27 -2.36
C SER A 196 -22.91 -4.72 -2.73
N GLY A 197 -24.16 -5.15 -2.62
CA GLY A 197 -24.60 -6.48 -3.04
C GLY A 197 -25.64 -7.11 -2.11
N TRP A 198 -26.18 -8.23 -2.55
CA TRP A 198 -27.06 -9.07 -1.77
C TRP A 198 -26.28 -9.68 -0.59
N GLY A 199 -26.52 -9.21 0.61
CA GLY A 199 -25.83 -9.68 1.82
C GLY A 199 -24.92 -8.65 2.50
N SER A 200 -24.82 -7.44 1.98
CA SER A 200 -24.03 -6.36 2.59
C SER A 200 -24.63 -5.72 3.85
N GLY A 201 -25.80 -6.15 4.28
CA GLY A 201 -26.48 -5.69 5.50
C GLY A 201 -26.73 -6.81 6.50
N PRO A 202 -27.03 -6.50 7.77
CA PRO A 202 -27.36 -7.49 8.77
C PRO A 202 -28.63 -8.24 8.41
N TRP A 203 -28.61 -9.57 8.47
CA TRP A 203 -29.77 -10.41 8.31
C TRP A 203 -30.76 -10.15 9.46
N GLY A 204 -31.98 -9.69 9.11
CA GLY A 204 -33.05 -9.53 10.08
C GLY A 204 -33.16 -8.17 10.77
N GLY A 205 -32.70 -7.08 10.14
CA GLY A 205 -32.84 -5.72 10.66
C GLY A 205 -34.30 -5.33 10.92
N SER A 206 -34.56 -4.66 12.05
CA SER A 206 -35.85 -4.09 12.42
C SER A 206 -36.26 -2.99 11.44
N ILE A 207 -37.57 -2.66 11.39
CA ILE A 207 -38.12 -1.56 10.60
C ILE A 207 -37.33 -0.28 10.90
N GLY A 208 -36.66 0.27 9.87
CA GLY A 208 -35.81 1.48 9.97
C GLY A 208 -34.30 1.19 10.05
N GLN A 209 -33.88 -0.09 10.13
CA GLN A 209 -32.49 -0.53 9.92
C GLN A 209 -32.44 -1.49 8.74
N TYR A 210 -31.36 -1.38 7.96
CA TYR A 210 -31.10 -2.10 6.73
C TYR A 210 -31.28 -3.61 6.90
N GLY A 211 -32.28 -4.19 6.26
CA GLY A 211 -32.57 -5.63 6.25
C GLY A 211 -32.84 -6.12 4.83
N TRP A 212 -33.18 -7.40 4.67
CA TRP A 212 -33.50 -8.03 3.39
C TRP A 212 -34.55 -7.23 2.60
N GLY A 213 -34.22 -6.80 1.39
CA GLY A 213 -35.10 -6.05 0.50
C GLY A 213 -34.98 -4.53 0.57
N TYR A 214 -34.17 -3.98 1.45
CA TYR A 214 -33.79 -2.59 1.40
C TYR A 214 -32.41 -2.46 0.79
N GLY A 215 -32.31 -1.70 -0.31
CA GLY A 215 -31.04 -1.21 -0.79
C GLY A 215 -30.39 -0.39 0.34
N PRO A 216 -29.06 -0.42 0.47
CA PRO A 216 -28.38 0.45 1.40
C PRO A 216 -28.82 1.88 1.13
N GLY A 217 -29.10 2.64 2.19
CA GLY A 217 -29.62 4.01 2.07
C GLY A 217 -28.75 4.86 1.16
N THR A 218 -29.34 5.84 0.52
CA THR A 218 -28.77 6.72 -0.53
C THR A 218 -27.53 7.54 -0.15
N THR A 219 -26.93 7.29 1.02
CA THR A 219 -25.64 7.85 1.45
C THR A 219 -24.57 6.75 1.49
N PHE A 220 -24.25 6.19 0.31
CA PHE A 220 -22.99 5.48 0.18
C PHE A 220 -21.87 6.49 0.11
N THR A 221 -21.15 6.64 1.21
CA THR A 221 -19.75 7.03 1.11
C THR A 221 -19.03 5.86 0.47
N THR A 222 -18.57 6.03 -0.75
CA THR A 222 -17.61 5.11 -1.35
C THR A 222 -16.39 5.15 -0.44
N PHE A 223 -16.14 4.08 0.31
CA PHE A 223 -14.99 4.05 1.22
C PHE A 223 -13.72 3.91 0.38
N TYR A 224 -12.92 4.95 0.38
CA TYR A 224 -11.58 4.94 -0.18
C TYR A 224 -10.69 4.00 0.66
N ASN A 225 -10.09 3.01 0.03
CA ASN A 225 -9.27 1.98 0.71
C ASN A 225 -7.87 2.48 1.11
N GLY A 226 -7.57 3.75 0.97
CA GLY A 226 -6.28 4.32 1.31
C GLY A 226 -5.13 3.85 0.44
N LEU A 227 -5.43 3.36 -0.77
CA LEU A 227 -4.43 2.97 -1.75
C LEU A 227 -4.04 4.17 -2.61
N TRP A 228 -2.76 4.27 -2.92
CA TRP A 228 -2.20 5.33 -3.73
C TRP A 228 -1.42 4.78 -4.91
N SER A 229 -1.46 5.49 -6.01
CA SER A 229 -0.49 5.39 -7.10
C SER A 229 0.42 6.60 -7.06
N VAL A 230 1.72 6.38 -7.17
CA VAL A 230 2.75 7.43 -7.06
C VAL A 230 3.78 7.21 -8.14
N ASP A 231 4.20 8.31 -8.75
CA ASP A 231 5.27 8.37 -9.74
C ASP A 231 5.93 9.75 -9.70
N ASN A 232 6.95 10.02 -10.50
CA ASN A 232 7.55 11.33 -10.62
C ASN A 232 7.40 11.90 -12.04
N TYR A 233 7.11 13.19 -12.15
CA TYR A 233 7.09 13.94 -13.40
C TYR A 233 8.24 14.96 -13.41
N GLY A 234 9.35 14.58 -14.05
CA GLY A 234 10.59 15.32 -13.90
C GLY A 234 11.20 15.15 -12.52
N GLU A 235 11.39 16.24 -11.79
CA GLU A 235 11.91 16.23 -10.42
C GLU A 235 10.81 16.11 -9.36
N ASP A 236 9.58 16.44 -9.74
CA ASP A 236 8.44 16.57 -8.85
C ASP A 236 7.63 15.28 -8.76
N MET A 237 6.93 15.11 -7.64
CA MET A 237 6.08 13.95 -7.44
C MET A 237 4.68 14.18 -8.03
N VAL A 238 4.15 13.14 -8.66
CA VAL A 238 2.72 13.03 -9.00
C VAL A 238 2.12 11.82 -8.30
N ALA A 239 0.90 11.97 -7.79
CA ALA A 239 0.21 10.85 -7.14
C ALA A 239 -1.30 10.93 -7.38
N CYS A 240 -1.98 9.81 -7.19
CA CYS A 240 -3.43 9.74 -7.29
C CYS A 240 -3.97 8.78 -6.22
N PRO A 241 -4.93 9.22 -5.39
CA PRO A 241 -5.67 8.30 -4.53
C PRO A 241 -6.56 7.43 -5.40
N ARG A 242 -6.46 6.12 -5.23
CA ARG A 242 -7.14 5.13 -6.05
C ARG A 242 -8.65 5.21 -5.86
N ASP A 243 -9.40 5.41 -6.96
CA ASP A 243 -10.87 5.47 -6.99
C ASP A 243 -11.51 6.54 -6.07
N LEU A 244 -10.73 7.47 -5.53
CA LEU A 244 -11.28 8.58 -4.73
C LEU A 244 -11.70 9.72 -5.63
N THR A 245 -12.95 10.17 -5.48
CA THR A 245 -13.44 11.42 -6.05
C THR A 245 -13.51 12.48 -4.95
N ASN A 246 -12.79 13.58 -5.10
CA ASN A 246 -12.92 14.76 -4.22
C ASN A 246 -14.11 15.63 -4.71
N GLY A 247 -15.26 14.99 -4.96
CA GLY A 247 -16.46 15.66 -5.42
C GLY A 247 -17.25 16.25 -4.26
N THR A 248 -17.60 17.51 -4.37
CA THR A 248 -18.54 18.17 -3.45
C THR A 248 -19.81 18.50 -4.21
N LEU A 249 -20.96 18.04 -3.71
CA LEU A 249 -22.24 18.48 -4.24
C LEU A 249 -22.29 19.99 -4.14
N ILE A 250 -22.54 20.69 -5.25
CA ILE A 250 -22.62 22.16 -5.25
C ILE A 250 -23.73 22.62 -4.30
N GLY A 251 -24.81 21.86 -4.23
CA GLY A 251 -25.93 22.09 -3.32
C GLY A 251 -26.85 23.23 -3.76
N GLY A 252 -27.98 23.34 -3.10
CA GLY A 252 -28.97 24.35 -3.42
C GLY A 252 -29.91 23.96 -4.57
N VAL A 253 -30.98 24.76 -4.75
CA VAL A 253 -31.91 24.60 -5.86
C VAL A 253 -31.36 25.39 -7.03
N ASN A 254 -31.03 24.71 -8.15
CA ASN A 254 -30.53 25.32 -9.37
C ASN A 254 -29.29 26.22 -9.18
N PRO A 255 -28.17 25.64 -8.71
CA PRO A 255 -26.99 26.40 -8.32
C PRO A 255 -26.21 27.02 -9.49
N VAL A 256 -26.44 26.57 -10.71
CA VAL A 256 -25.80 27.06 -11.94
C VAL A 256 -26.74 28.08 -12.61
N SER A 257 -26.27 29.29 -12.85
CA SER A 257 -27.05 30.35 -13.43
C SER A 257 -26.36 31.06 -14.60
N THR A 258 -27.16 31.53 -15.55
CA THR A 258 -26.73 32.26 -16.73
C THR A 258 -27.45 33.61 -16.79
N SER A 259 -26.83 34.60 -17.40
CA SER A 259 -27.46 35.91 -17.71
C SER A 259 -27.60 36.05 -19.19
N ASN A 260 -28.75 36.58 -19.65
CA ASN A 260 -29.03 36.82 -21.07
C ASN A 260 -27.91 37.65 -21.70
N THR A 261 -27.46 37.29 -22.89
CA THR A 261 -26.37 37.90 -23.64
C THR A 261 -24.98 37.83 -22.99
N SER A 262 -24.80 36.95 -22.00
CA SER A 262 -23.51 36.72 -21.34
C SER A 262 -22.99 35.30 -21.60
N ASN A 263 -21.69 35.14 -21.77
CA ASN A 263 -21.02 33.84 -21.79
C ASN A 263 -20.45 33.47 -20.43
N VAL A 264 -20.72 34.27 -19.40
CA VAL A 264 -20.29 33.98 -18.02
C VAL A 264 -21.37 33.17 -17.32
N VAL A 265 -20.98 32.02 -16.82
CA VAL A 265 -21.85 31.15 -16.00
C VAL A 265 -21.45 31.35 -14.55
N THR A 266 -22.43 31.57 -13.68
CA THR A 266 -22.23 31.71 -12.24
C THR A 266 -22.62 30.41 -11.52
N VAL A 267 -21.76 29.90 -10.65
CA VAL A 267 -22.05 28.76 -9.78
C VAL A 267 -22.15 29.26 -8.35
N THR A 268 -23.28 29.01 -7.71
CA THR A 268 -23.52 29.31 -6.31
C THR A 268 -23.25 28.06 -5.48
N GLN A 269 -22.12 28.04 -4.77
CA GLN A 269 -21.69 26.94 -3.90
C GLN A 269 -21.20 27.53 -2.58
N VAL A 270 -21.99 27.39 -1.54
CA VAL A 270 -21.73 28.02 -0.23
C VAL A 270 -20.45 27.49 0.35
N ASN A 271 -19.55 28.41 0.78
CA ASN A 271 -18.26 28.11 1.39
C ASN A 271 -17.43 27.11 0.57
N HIS A 272 -17.30 27.34 -0.73
CA HIS A 272 -16.61 26.39 -1.62
C HIS A 272 -15.12 26.22 -1.32
N GLY A 273 -14.44 27.21 -0.72
CA GLY A 273 -13.02 27.15 -0.35
C GLY A 273 -12.05 27.03 -1.53
N LEU A 274 -12.51 27.26 -2.75
CA LEU A 274 -11.71 27.18 -3.97
C LEU A 274 -10.92 28.50 -4.17
N ALA A 275 -9.71 28.39 -4.72
CA ALA A 275 -8.90 29.55 -5.07
C ALA A 275 -9.25 30.08 -6.48
N ASN A 276 -8.80 31.28 -6.78
CA ASN A 276 -8.97 31.91 -8.09
C ASN A 276 -8.01 31.28 -9.12
N ASN A 277 -8.45 31.16 -10.36
CA ASN A 277 -7.67 30.62 -11.49
C ASN A 277 -7.27 29.13 -11.38
N ILE A 278 -7.97 28.36 -10.55
CA ILE A 278 -7.80 26.89 -10.53
C ILE A 278 -8.77 26.21 -11.48
N ALA A 279 -8.44 24.99 -11.87
CA ALA A 279 -9.33 24.14 -12.64
C ALA A 279 -10.20 23.27 -11.72
N VAL A 280 -11.50 23.30 -11.95
CA VAL A 280 -12.46 22.36 -11.37
C VAL A 280 -13.20 21.63 -12.46
N VAL A 281 -13.66 20.42 -12.19
CA VAL A 281 -14.53 19.65 -13.10
C VAL A 281 -15.97 19.79 -12.62
N ILE A 282 -16.85 20.37 -13.45
CA ILE A 282 -18.28 20.38 -13.21
C ILE A 282 -18.88 19.14 -13.86
N TYR A 283 -19.66 18.39 -13.11
CA TYR A 283 -20.33 17.16 -13.55
C TYR A 283 -21.78 17.14 -13.05
N GLY A 284 -22.67 16.48 -13.79
CA GLY A 284 -24.04 16.24 -13.35
C GLY A 284 -25.04 17.35 -13.73
N VAL A 285 -24.67 18.30 -14.59
CA VAL A 285 -25.69 19.17 -15.24
C VAL A 285 -26.36 18.37 -16.35
N GLU A 286 -27.65 18.11 -16.21
CA GLU A 286 -28.39 17.17 -17.06
C GLU A 286 -29.18 17.84 -18.20
N SER A 287 -29.33 19.17 -18.18
CA SER A 287 -30.07 19.93 -19.18
C SER A 287 -29.39 21.25 -19.55
N PRO A 288 -29.57 21.77 -20.78
CA PRO A 288 -29.08 23.09 -21.15
C PRO A 288 -29.65 24.18 -20.24
N ILE A 289 -28.87 25.20 -19.91
CA ILE A 289 -29.26 26.31 -19.05
C ILE A 289 -29.10 27.61 -19.84
N GLY A 290 -30.16 28.36 -20.00
CA GLY A 290 -30.17 29.64 -20.73
C GLY A 290 -29.68 29.53 -22.19
N GLY A 291 -29.87 28.36 -22.83
CA GLY A 291 -29.38 28.11 -24.19
C GLY A 291 -27.94 27.66 -24.30
N ILE A 292 -27.18 27.57 -23.18
CA ILE A 292 -25.82 26.99 -23.14
C ILE A 292 -25.95 25.47 -23.09
N PRO A 293 -25.31 24.72 -24.00
CA PRO A 293 -25.41 23.26 -24.06
C PRO A 293 -24.68 22.57 -22.89
N ILE A 294 -25.16 21.37 -22.54
CA ILE A 294 -24.63 20.55 -21.45
C ILE A 294 -23.09 20.33 -21.56
N THR A 295 -22.60 20.15 -22.79
CA THR A 295 -21.17 19.94 -23.06
C THR A 295 -20.30 21.14 -22.69
N GLN A 296 -20.87 22.34 -22.65
CA GLN A 296 -20.18 23.54 -22.21
C GLN A 296 -20.44 23.87 -20.73
N LEU A 297 -21.48 23.33 -20.11
CA LEU A 297 -21.75 23.46 -18.68
C LEU A 297 -20.94 22.48 -17.87
N ASN A 298 -20.83 21.22 -18.30
CA ASN A 298 -19.96 20.20 -17.69
C ASN A 298 -18.50 20.30 -18.17
N GLY A 299 -17.62 19.60 -17.51
CA GLY A 299 -16.19 19.47 -17.83
C GLY A 299 -15.28 20.40 -17.06
N THR A 300 -14.00 20.39 -17.40
CA THR A 300 -12.97 21.22 -16.75
C THR A 300 -13.25 22.72 -16.99
N LYS A 301 -13.30 23.47 -15.90
CA LYS A 301 -13.54 24.93 -15.90
C LYS A 301 -12.43 25.62 -15.11
N ILE A 302 -11.81 26.62 -15.71
CA ILE A 302 -10.95 27.56 -14.98
C ILE A 302 -11.87 28.60 -14.35
N ILE A 303 -11.85 28.69 -13.04
CA ILE A 303 -12.81 29.50 -12.30
C ILE A 303 -12.25 30.87 -11.89
N SER A 304 -13.13 31.84 -11.83
CA SER A 304 -12.92 33.13 -11.17
C SER A 304 -13.79 33.20 -9.93
N VAL A 305 -13.18 33.33 -8.75
CA VAL A 305 -13.89 33.40 -7.48
C VAL A 305 -14.53 34.77 -7.32
N ALA A 306 -15.87 34.81 -7.27
CA ALA A 306 -16.63 36.03 -7.05
C ALA A 306 -16.68 36.40 -5.55
N ASN A 307 -16.89 35.40 -4.70
CA ASN A 307 -16.90 35.52 -3.23
C ASN A 307 -16.83 34.10 -2.62
N ALA A 308 -16.87 33.99 -1.29
CA ALA A 308 -16.81 32.70 -0.59
C ALA A 308 -17.93 31.71 -0.97
N ASN A 309 -19.02 32.18 -1.59
CA ASN A 309 -20.21 31.38 -1.90
C ASN A 309 -20.51 31.28 -3.39
N ALA A 310 -19.69 31.87 -4.25
CA ALA A 310 -19.91 31.84 -5.69
C ALA A 310 -18.62 32.01 -6.48
N TYR A 311 -18.53 31.27 -7.57
CA TYR A 311 -17.48 31.44 -8.59
C TYR A 311 -18.09 31.45 -9.99
N THR A 312 -17.33 31.91 -10.96
CA THR A 312 -17.76 32.03 -12.34
C THR A 312 -16.78 31.34 -13.27
N TYR A 313 -17.26 30.92 -14.42
CA TYR A 313 -16.44 30.47 -15.55
C TYR A 313 -17.05 30.94 -16.86
N THR A 314 -16.29 30.95 -17.94
CA THR A 314 -16.72 31.37 -19.26
C THR A 314 -17.00 30.16 -20.14
N THR A 315 -18.01 30.29 -21.01
CA THR A 315 -18.38 29.32 -22.05
C THR A 315 -18.15 29.89 -23.43
N ALA A 316 -18.04 29.04 -24.45
CA ALA A 316 -17.92 29.50 -25.83
C ALA A 316 -19.23 30.15 -26.33
N ASN A 317 -20.38 29.60 -25.94
CA ASN A 317 -21.68 30.14 -26.31
C ASN A 317 -22.14 31.22 -25.35
N VAL A 318 -22.80 32.19 -25.89
CA VAL A 318 -23.50 33.25 -25.15
C VAL A 318 -24.89 32.76 -24.76
N ALA A 319 -25.31 33.01 -23.55
CA ALA A 319 -26.65 32.63 -23.08
C ALA A 319 -27.74 33.45 -23.83
N THR A 320 -28.77 32.76 -24.25
CA THR A 320 -29.93 33.35 -24.94
C THR A 320 -31.04 33.78 -23.98
N SER A 321 -30.92 33.44 -22.72
CA SER A 321 -31.84 33.83 -21.65
C SER A 321 -31.18 33.79 -20.28
N THR A 322 -31.72 34.56 -19.33
CA THR A 322 -31.40 34.42 -17.93
C THR A 322 -32.15 33.20 -17.40
N ALA A 323 -31.40 32.22 -16.90
CA ALA A 323 -31.95 30.95 -16.40
C ALA A 323 -31.07 30.37 -15.28
N SER A 324 -31.61 29.45 -14.50
CA SER A 324 -30.89 28.69 -13.51
C SER A 324 -31.23 27.19 -13.57
N GLY A 325 -30.32 26.34 -13.18
CA GLY A 325 -30.46 24.88 -13.24
C GLY A 325 -29.33 24.14 -12.52
N GLY A 326 -29.15 22.87 -12.85
CA GLY A 326 -28.02 22.07 -12.33
C GLY A 326 -28.20 21.64 -10.88
N SER A 327 -29.39 21.25 -10.44
CA SER A 327 -29.68 20.80 -9.07
C SER A 327 -28.86 19.59 -8.63
N SER A 328 -28.41 18.76 -9.58
CA SER A 328 -27.52 17.58 -9.34
C SER A 328 -26.07 17.86 -9.66
N ALA A 329 -25.67 19.11 -9.91
CA ALA A 329 -24.32 19.46 -10.28
C ALA A 329 -23.33 19.21 -9.11
N ILE A 330 -22.18 18.66 -9.45
CA ILE A 330 -21.07 18.36 -8.56
C ILE A 330 -19.84 19.13 -9.04
N SER A 331 -19.11 19.75 -8.12
CA SER A 331 -17.79 20.32 -8.36
C SER A 331 -16.75 19.35 -7.84
N ILE A 332 -15.84 18.94 -8.70
CA ILE A 332 -14.82 17.94 -8.41
C ILE A 332 -13.43 18.55 -8.68
N GLN A 333 -12.51 18.48 -7.72
CA GLN A 333 -11.13 18.77 -8.00
C GLN A 333 -10.50 17.58 -8.75
N PRO A 334 -9.60 17.80 -9.73
CA PRO A 334 -8.85 16.73 -10.36
C PRO A 334 -8.15 15.85 -9.32
N SER A 335 -8.23 14.52 -9.50
CA SER A 335 -7.74 13.56 -8.50
C SER A 335 -6.23 13.41 -8.49
N ILE A 336 -5.56 13.73 -9.61
CA ILE A 336 -4.10 13.70 -9.69
C ILE A 336 -3.56 14.89 -8.93
N ILE A 337 -2.70 14.62 -7.96
CA ILE A 337 -2.00 15.62 -7.16
C ILE A 337 -0.54 15.75 -7.63
N TYR A 338 0.04 16.89 -7.33
CA TYR A 338 1.39 17.28 -7.66
C TYR A 338 2.06 17.87 -6.42
N TRP A 339 3.31 17.52 -6.18
CA TRP A 339 4.12 18.12 -5.11
C TRP A 339 5.44 18.61 -5.69
N ASP A 340 5.69 19.90 -5.48
CA ASP A 340 6.87 20.62 -5.97
C ASP A 340 8.00 20.51 -4.95
N ILE A 341 9.10 19.91 -5.34
CA ILE A 341 10.28 19.76 -4.47
C ILE A 341 10.92 21.10 -4.07
N THR A 342 10.61 22.19 -4.77
CA THR A 342 11.12 23.54 -4.45
C THR A 342 10.37 24.20 -3.29
N ASP A 343 9.15 23.70 -2.95
CA ASP A 343 8.39 24.04 -1.75
C ASP A 343 8.20 22.82 -0.84
N PRO A 344 9.26 22.32 -0.19
CA PRO A 344 9.24 21.04 0.51
C PRO A 344 8.27 20.99 1.70
N ASN A 345 7.89 22.12 2.26
CA ASN A 345 6.95 22.21 3.38
C ASN A 345 5.50 22.50 2.95
N GLY A 346 5.29 22.73 1.65
CA GLY A 346 3.94 22.91 1.10
C GLY A 346 3.18 21.59 0.99
N PRO A 347 1.86 21.61 1.15
CA PRO A 347 1.03 20.43 0.89
C PRO A 347 1.06 20.11 -0.61
N ALA A 348 0.87 18.83 -0.97
CA ALA A 348 0.59 18.47 -2.34
C ALA A 348 -0.71 19.15 -2.82
N VAL A 349 -0.72 19.62 -4.05
CA VAL A 349 -1.85 20.34 -4.64
C VAL A 349 -2.46 19.56 -5.81
N SER A 350 -3.71 19.83 -6.15
CA SER A 350 -4.32 19.24 -7.34
C SER A 350 -3.58 19.68 -8.61
N LEU A 351 -3.45 18.78 -9.58
CA LEU A 351 -2.88 19.12 -10.90
C LEU A 351 -3.64 20.28 -11.57
N GLY A 352 -4.90 20.48 -11.23
CA GLY A 352 -5.71 21.63 -11.63
C GLY A 352 -5.29 22.98 -11.04
N GLU A 353 -4.44 22.98 -10.01
CA GLU A 353 -3.95 24.18 -9.34
C GLU A 353 -2.58 24.66 -9.89
N LEU A 354 -1.93 23.86 -10.75
CA LEU A 354 -0.68 24.27 -11.38
C LEU A 354 -0.80 25.65 -12.06
N GLY A 355 0.31 26.39 -12.10
CA GLY A 355 0.36 27.81 -12.49
C GLY A 355 -0.26 28.16 -13.85
N ALA A 356 -0.31 29.45 -14.17
CA ALA A 356 -0.97 29.99 -15.36
C ALA A 356 -0.32 29.57 -16.70
N ALA A 357 0.88 28.99 -16.67
CA ALA A 357 1.56 28.49 -17.86
C ALA A 357 0.93 27.22 -18.46
N TYR A 358 0.05 26.54 -17.70
CA TYR A 358 -0.56 25.28 -18.07
C TYR A 358 -1.99 25.45 -18.58
N GLU A 359 -2.38 24.69 -19.61
CA GLU A 359 -3.66 24.84 -20.29
C GLU A 359 -4.86 24.30 -19.49
N LYS A 360 -4.66 23.27 -18.64
CA LYS A 360 -5.67 22.68 -17.73
C LYS A 360 -6.94 22.23 -18.45
N LYS A 361 -6.79 21.42 -19.50
CA LYS A 361 -7.90 20.95 -20.32
C LYS A 361 -8.23 19.50 -20.02
N TYR A 362 -9.50 19.20 -19.78
CA TYR A 362 -10.06 17.82 -19.67
C TYR A 362 -9.35 16.92 -18.65
N LEU A 363 -8.89 17.48 -17.56
CA LEU A 363 -8.20 16.77 -16.48
C LEU A 363 -9.03 15.57 -15.96
N PRO A 364 -8.41 14.41 -15.67
CA PRO A 364 -9.07 13.32 -14.99
C PRO A 364 -9.47 13.72 -13.58
N TYR A 365 -10.71 13.39 -13.18
CA TYR A 365 -11.21 13.65 -11.84
C TYR A 365 -11.26 12.37 -10.96
N VAL A 366 -11.01 11.21 -11.55
CA VAL A 366 -10.87 9.92 -10.86
C VAL A 366 -9.99 9.00 -11.69
N ALA A 367 -9.14 8.22 -11.05
CA ALA A 367 -8.38 7.17 -11.69
C ALA A 367 -8.13 6.01 -10.72
N VAL A 368 -7.97 4.81 -11.26
CA VAL A 368 -7.55 3.63 -10.51
C VAL A 368 -6.05 3.67 -10.25
N GLU A 369 -5.26 4.06 -11.23
CA GLU A 369 -3.80 4.16 -11.13
C GLU A 369 -3.28 5.22 -12.08
N ILE A 370 -2.12 5.80 -11.78
CA ILE A 370 -1.38 6.68 -12.68
C ILE A 370 0.04 6.16 -12.86
N MET A 371 0.65 6.56 -13.95
CA MET A 371 2.05 6.30 -14.26
C MET A 371 2.58 7.41 -15.16
N VAL A 372 3.86 7.70 -15.08
CA VAL A 372 4.56 8.56 -16.04
C VAL A 372 5.34 7.67 -17.01
N SER A 373 5.08 7.82 -18.30
CA SER A 373 5.78 7.04 -19.33
C SER A 373 7.25 7.46 -19.41
N ASP A 374 8.16 6.52 -19.23
CA ASP A 374 9.61 6.74 -19.37
C ASP A 374 10.01 7.26 -20.76
N GLN A 375 9.28 6.83 -21.81
CA GLN A 375 9.61 7.16 -23.20
C GLN A 375 9.00 8.48 -23.65
N ASN A 376 7.74 8.73 -23.34
CA ASN A 376 7.00 9.89 -23.83
C ASN A 376 6.86 10.99 -22.79
N ARG A 377 7.25 10.78 -21.54
CA ARG A 377 7.09 11.70 -20.41
C ARG A 377 5.64 12.21 -20.27
N GLN A 378 4.68 11.31 -20.49
CA GLN A 378 3.26 11.58 -20.35
C GLN A 378 2.73 10.97 -19.07
N ILE A 379 1.88 11.70 -18.35
CA ILE A 379 1.08 11.10 -17.27
C ILE A 379 -0.02 10.28 -17.92
N ILE A 380 -0.11 9.01 -17.56
CA ILE A 380 -1.13 8.06 -18.01
C ILE A 380 -2.04 7.76 -16.83
N ALA A 381 -3.36 7.90 -17.03
CA ALA A 381 -4.38 7.55 -16.05
C ALA A 381 -5.13 6.30 -16.49
N PHE A 382 -5.10 5.27 -15.64
CA PHE A 382 -5.73 3.98 -15.88
C PHE A 382 -7.06 3.88 -15.12
N GLY A 383 -8.10 3.32 -15.75
CA GLY A 383 -9.42 3.17 -15.14
C GLY A 383 -10.04 4.50 -14.72
N CYS A 384 -9.94 5.50 -15.58
CA CYS A 384 -10.34 6.88 -15.29
C CYS A 384 -11.71 7.25 -15.89
N ASN A 385 -12.14 8.48 -15.64
CA ASN A 385 -13.30 9.03 -16.36
C ASN A 385 -12.97 9.23 -17.84
N PRO A 386 -13.90 8.93 -18.76
CA PRO A 386 -13.74 9.18 -20.18
C PRO A 386 -13.51 10.68 -20.51
N TYR A 387 -12.97 10.95 -21.70
CA TYR A 387 -12.88 12.31 -22.24
C TYR A 387 -14.24 13.02 -22.27
N ASP A 388 -15.30 12.28 -22.64
CA ASP A 388 -16.67 12.74 -22.52
C ASP A 388 -17.06 12.83 -21.04
N VAL A 389 -16.87 14.00 -20.45
CA VAL A 389 -17.14 14.30 -19.04
C VAL A 389 -18.63 14.19 -18.64
N THR A 390 -19.54 13.95 -19.60
CA THR A 390 -20.95 13.63 -19.29
C THR A 390 -21.12 12.18 -18.85
N LYS A 391 -20.09 11.34 -19.06
CA LYS A 391 -20.10 9.93 -18.68
C LYS A 391 -19.40 9.71 -17.34
N PRO A 392 -19.89 8.75 -16.52
CA PRO A 392 -19.21 8.37 -15.29
C PRO A 392 -17.85 7.71 -15.57
N GLN A 393 -17.08 7.44 -14.51
CA GLN A 393 -15.87 6.64 -14.60
C GLN A 393 -16.12 5.31 -15.34
N ASP A 394 -15.26 5.00 -16.30
CA ASP A 394 -15.17 3.67 -16.91
C ASP A 394 -13.82 3.03 -16.53
N LYS A 395 -13.86 2.05 -15.65
CA LYS A 395 -12.66 1.39 -15.11
C LYS A 395 -11.84 0.63 -16.16
N MET A 396 -12.26 0.62 -17.43
CA MET A 396 -11.53 0.05 -18.58
C MET A 396 -10.89 1.12 -19.47
N VAL A 397 -11.10 2.39 -19.21
CA VAL A 397 -10.55 3.51 -19.99
C VAL A 397 -9.18 3.90 -19.49
N ILE A 398 -8.26 4.09 -20.44
CA ILE A 398 -6.93 4.65 -20.23
C ILE A 398 -6.86 5.97 -20.97
N ARG A 399 -6.35 7.01 -20.31
CA ARG A 399 -6.09 8.31 -20.91
C ARG A 399 -4.66 8.74 -20.63
N TRP A 400 -4.10 9.53 -21.51
CA TRP A 400 -2.77 10.13 -21.33
C TRP A 400 -2.79 11.60 -21.72
N CYS A 401 -1.95 12.40 -21.04
CA CYS A 401 -1.82 13.82 -21.28
C CYS A 401 -0.98 14.12 -22.53
N ASP A 402 -0.87 15.39 -22.87
CA ASP A 402 0.11 15.86 -23.85
C ASP A 402 1.55 15.70 -23.30
N SER A 403 2.50 15.38 -24.18
CA SER A 403 3.91 15.18 -23.80
C SER A 403 4.61 16.46 -23.33
N SER A 404 4.08 17.62 -23.69
CA SER A 404 4.62 18.94 -23.34
C SER A 404 3.90 19.64 -22.20
N ASP A 405 2.67 19.19 -21.87
CA ASP A 405 1.85 19.78 -20.81
C ASP A 405 1.09 18.69 -20.05
N PRO A 406 1.48 18.39 -18.79
CA PRO A 406 0.85 17.35 -17.98
C PRO A 406 -0.60 17.63 -17.64
N THR A 407 -1.07 18.87 -17.84
CA THR A 407 -2.45 19.30 -17.56
C THR A 407 -3.34 19.34 -18.79
N ASN A 408 -2.79 19.13 -19.99
CA ASN A 408 -3.57 19.08 -21.23
C ASN A 408 -3.92 17.63 -21.60
N TRP A 409 -5.22 17.31 -21.47
CA TRP A 409 -5.80 16.00 -21.78
C TRP A 409 -6.83 16.09 -22.92
N ASP A 410 -6.69 17.12 -23.78
CA ASP A 410 -7.59 17.39 -24.89
C ASP A 410 -7.27 16.52 -26.12
N ILE A 411 -8.03 15.45 -26.32
CA ILE A 411 -7.86 14.56 -27.47
C ILE A 411 -8.46 15.12 -28.77
N ALA A 412 -9.24 16.18 -28.70
CA ALA A 412 -9.81 16.82 -29.91
C ALA A 412 -8.80 17.77 -30.59
N ASP A 413 -7.77 18.19 -29.87
CA ASP A 413 -6.69 19.00 -30.42
C ASP A 413 -5.65 18.10 -31.12
N THR A 414 -5.76 18.00 -32.44
CA THR A 414 -4.87 17.16 -33.26
C THR A 414 -3.40 17.63 -33.29
N THR A 415 -3.10 18.78 -32.73
CA THR A 415 -1.72 19.30 -32.57
C THR A 415 -1.04 18.75 -31.30
N LYS A 416 -1.79 18.10 -30.43
CA LYS A 416 -1.37 17.53 -29.15
C LYS A 416 -1.26 16.02 -29.23
N THR A 417 -0.57 15.45 -28.28
CA THR A 417 -0.32 14.01 -28.18
C THR A 417 -1.22 13.29 -27.18
N ALA A 418 -2.13 14.03 -26.54
CA ALA A 418 -3.12 13.47 -25.62
C ALA A 418 -4.02 12.43 -26.31
N GLY A 419 -4.46 11.42 -25.57
CA GLY A 419 -5.28 10.37 -26.16
C GLY A 419 -6.08 9.58 -25.13
N GLU A 420 -6.97 8.73 -25.66
CA GLU A 420 -7.84 7.85 -24.89
C GLU A 420 -8.00 6.50 -25.60
N GLN A 421 -8.01 5.43 -24.83
CA GLN A 421 -8.32 4.09 -25.31
C GLN A 421 -9.08 3.31 -24.24
N ARG A 422 -10.13 2.60 -24.65
CA ARG A 422 -10.82 1.63 -23.81
C ARG A 422 -10.31 0.22 -24.10
N LEU A 423 -9.94 -0.54 -23.06
CA LEU A 423 -9.53 -1.94 -23.21
C LEU A 423 -10.74 -2.82 -23.56
N SER A 424 -10.47 -3.90 -24.30
CA SER A 424 -11.50 -4.77 -24.89
C SER A 424 -11.84 -6.01 -24.07
N SER A 425 -11.00 -6.39 -23.07
CA SER A 425 -11.17 -7.60 -22.27
C SER A 425 -11.00 -7.33 -20.79
N GLY A 426 -11.93 -7.80 -19.96
CA GLY A 426 -12.01 -7.57 -18.54
C GLY A 426 -13.18 -6.66 -18.17
N SER A 427 -13.34 -6.43 -16.87
CA SER A 427 -14.38 -5.57 -16.29
C SER A 427 -13.80 -4.30 -15.69
N TYR A 428 -12.59 -4.35 -15.19
CA TYR A 428 -11.85 -3.20 -14.66
C TYR A 428 -10.34 -3.43 -14.69
N ILE A 429 -9.60 -2.35 -14.81
CA ILE A 429 -8.14 -2.36 -14.69
C ILE A 429 -7.78 -2.46 -13.20
N VAL A 430 -6.93 -3.43 -12.87
CA VAL A 430 -6.43 -3.61 -11.50
C VAL A 430 -5.18 -2.76 -11.30
N THR A 431 -4.22 -2.80 -12.22
CA THR A 431 -2.93 -2.13 -12.05
C THR A 431 -2.13 -2.11 -13.35
N ALA A 432 -1.06 -1.31 -13.38
CA ALA A 432 -0.10 -1.26 -14.48
C ALA A 432 1.35 -1.18 -13.95
N VAL A 433 2.32 -1.54 -14.78
CA VAL A 433 3.75 -1.38 -14.47
C VAL A 433 4.56 -1.15 -15.74
N GLN A 434 5.55 -0.28 -15.67
CA GLN A 434 6.53 -0.09 -16.74
C GLN A 434 7.48 -1.30 -16.80
N ASN A 435 7.61 -1.91 -17.97
CA ASN A 435 8.55 -3.00 -18.27
C ASN A 435 9.36 -2.66 -19.52
N ARG A 436 10.55 -2.10 -19.35
CA ARG A 436 11.42 -1.61 -20.43
C ARG A 436 10.65 -0.72 -21.43
N GLU A 437 10.38 -1.24 -22.64
CA GLU A 437 9.76 -0.49 -23.76
C GLU A 437 8.23 -0.62 -23.81
N GLU A 438 7.63 -1.37 -22.91
CA GLU A 438 6.19 -1.62 -22.84
C GLU A 438 5.65 -1.39 -21.42
N ILE A 439 4.39 -1.06 -21.34
CA ILE A 439 3.64 -1.00 -20.09
C ILE A 439 2.75 -2.23 -20.02
N LEU A 440 2.85 -2.98 -18.96
CA LEU A 440 1.98 -4.11 -18.67
C LEU A 440 0.75 -3.60 -17.90
N VAL A 441 -0.43 -3.95 -18.38
CA VAL A 441 -1.71 -3.53 -17.77
C VAL A 441 -2.54 -4.76 -17.44
N TRP A 442 -2.79 -4.98 -16.15
CA TRP A 442 -3.65 -6.06 -15.66
C TRP A 442 -5.09 -5.58 -15.54
N THR A 443 -5.99 -6.34 -16.13
CA THR A 443 -7.40 -6.29 -15.77
C THR A 443 -7.72 -7.42 -14.77
N ASP A 444 -8.96 -7.51 -14.32
CA ASP A 444 -9.44 -8.61 -13.49
C ASP A 444 -9.26 -10.01 -14.14
N THR A 445 -9.13 -10.10 -15.46
CA THR A 445 -9.07 -11.38 -16.18
C THR A 445 -7.96 -11.50 -17.22
N SER A 446 -7.28 -10.42 -17.59
CA SER A 446 -6.38 -10.39 -18.72
C SER A 446 -5.16 -9.49 -18.48
N LEU A 447 -4.07 -9.81 -19.17
CA LEU A 447 -2.88 -8.97 -19.25
C LEU A 447 -2.79 -8.36 -20.66
N PHE A 448 -2.59 -7.05 -20.70
CA PHE A 448 -2.31 -6.28 -21.92
C PHE A 448 -0.89 -5.74 -21.90
N THR A 449 -0.32 -5.59 -23.10
CA THR A 449 0.83 -4.71 -23.33
C THR A 449 0.35 -3.42 -23.98
N MET A 450 0.85 -2.30 -23.50
CA MET A 450 0.69 -0.97 -24.05
C MET A 450 2.06 -0.46 -24.48
N THR A 451 2.24 -0.24 -25.78
CA THR A 451 3.52 0.14 -26.38
C THR A 451 3.41 1.49 -27.10
N PRO A 452 4.38 2.40 -26.97
CA PRO A 452 4.40 3.62 -27.76
C PRO A 452 4.54 3.32 -29.25
N VAL A 453 3.62 3.84 -30.05
CA VAL A 453 3.64 3.67 -31.53
C VAL A 453 3.83 5.01 -32.25
N GLY A 454 3.86 6.11 -31.51
CA GLY A 454 4.01 7.45 -32.04
C GLY A 454 2.74 8.04 -32.65
N PRO A 455 2.80 9.34 -33.04
CA PRO A 455 1.66 10.02 -33.63
C PRO A 455 1.17 9.38 -34.93
N PRO A 456 -0.14 9.36 -35.21
CA PRO A 456 -1.23 9.99 -34.43
C PRO A 456 -1.82 9.10 -33.33
N TYR A 457 -1.39 7.86 -33.20
CA TYR A 457 -2.07 6.87 -32.34
C TYR A 457 -1.57 6.87 -30.88
N GLY A 458 -0.40 7.46 -30.60
CA GLY A 458 0.21 7.47 -29.28
C GLY A 458 0.66 6.09 -28.80
N TYR A 459 -0.28 5.22 -28.45
CA TYR A 459 -0.02 3.88 -27.93
C TYR A 459 -0.79 2.80 -28.68
N GLY A 460 -0.16 1.63 -28.86
CA GLY A 460 -0.75 0.39 -29.33
C GLY A 460 -1.04 -0.55 -28.16
N PHE A 461 -2.13 -1.30 -28.25
CA PHE A 461 -2.58 -2.21 -27.19
C PHE A 461 -2.73 -3.62 -27.72
N ASN A 462 -2.11 -4.61 -27.06
CA ASN A 462 -2.22 -6.01 -27.41
C ASN A 462 -2.59 -6.84 -26.18
N VAL A 463 -3.48 -7.81 -26.34
CA VAL A 463 -3.77 -8.82 -25.32
C VAL A 463 -2.67 -9.85 -25.33
N VAL A 464 -1.97 -10.03 -24.22
CA VAL A 464 -0.93 -11.06 -24.05
C VAL A 464 -1.55 -12.40 -23.67
N GLY A 465 -2.56 -12.36 -22.81
CA GLY A 465 -3.28 -13.54 -22.37
C GLY A 465 -4.50 -13.21 -21.54
N SER A 466 -5.37 -14.21 -21.40
CA SER A 466 -6.60 -14.17 -20.60
C SER A 466 -6.66 -15.32 -19.61
N ASN A 467 -7.55 -15.23 -18.62
CA ASN A 467 -7.71 -16.16 -17.49
C ASN A 467 -6.50 -16.14 -16.53
N PHE A 468 -5.88 -15.00 -16.38
CA PHE A 468 -4.86 -14.74 -15.38
C PHE A 468 -5.39 -13.64 -14.45
N ASP A 469 -5.25 -13.87 -13.18
CA ASP A 469 -5.64 -12.93 -12.13
C ASP A 469 -4.40 -12.33 -11.45
N ILE A 470 -4.65 -11.27 -10.69
CA ILE A 470 -3.67 -10.61 -9.83
C ILE A 470 -4.31 -10.35 -8.48
N ALA A 471 -3.61 -10.69 -7.39
CA ALA A 471 -4.16 -10.63 -6.03
C ALA A 471 -4.49 -9.19 -5.59
N GLY A 472 -3.72 -8.22 -6.03
CA GLY A 472 -3.93 -6.82 -5.70
C GLY A 472 -3.02 -5.89 -6.51
N PRO A 473 -3.21 -4.57 -6.41
CA PRO A 473 -2.50 -3.61 -7.25
C PRO A 473 -0.99 -3.56 -6.99
N ASN A 474 -0.55 -3.90 -5.79
CA ASN A 474 0.85 -3.90 -5.39
C ASN A 474 1.47 -5.31 -5.34
N SER A 475 0.78 -6.34 -5.82
CA SER A 475 1.27 -7.74 -5.79
C SER A 475 2.23 -8.09 -6.94
N LYS A 476 2.76 -7.09 -7.64
CA LYS A 476 3.64 -7.20 -8.81
C LYS A 476 4.95 -6.45 -8.62
N VAL A 477 5.98 -6.91 -9.31
CA VAL A 477 7.27 -6.21 -9.44
C VAL A 477 7.94 -6.56 -10.76
N VAL A 478 8.76 -5.66 -11.28
CA VAL A 478 9.65 -5.92 -12.42
C VAL A 478 11.08 -6.01 -11.90
N ALA A 479 11.74 -7.13 -12.17
CA ALA A 479 13.15 -7.33 -11.88
C ALA A 479 13.90 -7.69 -13.18
N GLY A 480 14.87 -6.87 -13.52
CA GLY A 480 15.54 -6.96 -14.82
C GLY A 480 14.60 -6.58 -15.97
N SER A 481 14.00 -7.52 -16.62
CA SER A 481 13.00 -7.34 -17.69
C SER A 481 11.85 -8.33 -17.57
N ILE A 482 11.77 -8.99 -16.45
CA ILE A 482 10.74 -9.99 -16.16
C ILE A 482 9.81 -9.38 -15.12
N ALA A 483 8.50 -9.40 -15.42
CA ALA A 483 7.49 -9.04 -14.45
C ALA A 483 7.06 -10.30 -13.68
N TYR A 484 7.02 -10.18 -12.35
CA TYR A 484 6.56 -11.22 -11.44
C TYR A 484 5.34 -10.73 -10.68
N TRP A 485 4.33 -11.61 -10.49
CA TRP A 485 3.15 -11.25 -9.68
C TRP A 485 2.53 -12.46 -8.99
N MET A 486 1.83 -12.17 -7.91
CA MET A 486 1.01 -13.12 -7.18
C MET A 486 -0.44 -13.00 -7.65
N GLY A 487 -1.02 -14.09 -8.11
CA GLY A 487 -2.46 -14.21 -8.33
C GLY A 487 -3.18 -14.70 -7.08
N THR A 488 -4.43 -15.14 -7.23
CA THR A 488 -5.21 -15.70 -6.12
C THR A 488 -4.87 -17.14 -5.79
N ASN A 489 -4.25 -17.87 -6.72
CA ASN A 489 -3.94 -19.31 -6.57
C ASN A 489 -2.55 -19.71 -7.07
N ASN A 490 -1.81 -18.83 -7.74
CA ASN A 490 -0.51 -19.11 -8.32
C ASN A 490 0.37 -17.87 -8.34
N PHE A 491 1.67 -18.11 -8.50
CA PHE A 491 2.64 -17.10 -8.89
C PHE A 491 2.89 -17.17 -10.39
N TYR A 492 3.04 -16.02 -11.01
CA TYR A 492 3.23 -15.89 -12.45
C TYR A 492 4.44 -15.02 -12.78
N MET A 493 5.01 -15.23 -13.95
CA MET A 493 6.02 -14.36 -14.53
C MET A 493 5.71 -14.07 -16.01
N TYR A 494 6.21 -12.93 -16.48
CA TYR A 494 6.13 -12.51 -17.88
C TYR A 494 7.53 -12.11 -18.37
N ASP A 495 8.01 -12.83 -19.38
CA ASP A 495 9.28 -12.63 -20.08
C ASP A 495 9.09 -12.44 -21.60
N GLY A 496 7.90 -11.98 -22.00
CA GLY A 496 7.36 -11.97 -23.37
C GLY A 496 6.20 -12.95 -23.55
N LYS A 497 6.04 -13.89 -22.61
CA LYS A 497 4.88 -14.76 -22.46
C LYS A 497 4.54 -14.95 -20.98
N ILE A 498 3.28 -15.24 -20.69
CA ILE A 498 2.88 -15.54 -19.32
C ILE A 498 3.20 -17.00 -19.01
N THR A 499 3.87 -17.22 -17.89
CA THR A 499 4.20 -18.55 -17.37
C THR A 499 3.84 -18.63 -15.89
N ALA A 500 3.12 -19.70 -15.51
CA ALA A 500 2.93 -20.03 -14.10
C ALA A 500 4.25 -20.54 -13.52
N MET A 501 4.67 -19.99 -12.40
CA MET A 501 5.94 -20.34 -11.77
C MET A 501 5.81 -21.66 -10.99
N PRO A 502 6.71 -22.64 -11.22
CA PRO A 502 6.78 -23.80 -10.34
C PRO A 502 7.07 -23.35 -8.90
N CYS A 503 6.20 -23.69 -7.95
CA CYS A 503 6.35 -23.25 -6.57
C CYS A 503 6.25 -24.45 -5.63
N THR A 504 7.26 -24.66 -4.81
CA THR A 504 7.34 -25.79 -3.86
C THR A 504 6.66 -25.50 -2.51
N VAL A 505 6.10 -24.30 -2.36
CA VAL A 505 5.36 -23.85 -1.16
C VAL A 505 3.98 -23.30 -1.52
N ARG A 506 3.50 -23.62 -2.73
CA ARG A 506 2.27 -23.08 -3.28
C ARG A 506 1.06 -23.36 -2.38
N ASP A 507 0.84 -24.62 -2.07
CA ASP A 507 -0.31 -25.02 -1.27
C ASP A 507 -0.24 -24.44 0.15
N TYR A 508 0.96 -24.37 0.74
CA TYR A 508 1.18 -23.77 2.05
C TYR A 508 0.80 -22.27 2.05
N VAL A 509 1.15 -21.52 1.01
CA VAL A 509 0.84 -20.10 0.91
C VAL A 509 -0.64 -19.89 0.61
N PHE A 510 -1.18 -20.53 -0.44
CA PHE A 510 -2.52 -20.22 -0.93
C PHE A 510 -3.64 -20.83 -0.10
N LEU A 511 -3.39 -21.88 0.70
CA LEU A 511 -4.35 -22.38 1.69
C LEU A 511 -4.53 -21.44 2.88
N ASP A 512 -3.54 -20.60 3.16
CA ASP A 512 -3.57 -19.63 4.26
C ASP A 512 -3.72 -18.18 3.79
N PHE A 513 -3.62 -17.91 2.50
CA PHE A 513 -3.77 -16.57 1.94
C PHE A 513 -5.21 -16.06 2.04
N SER A 514 -5.40 -14.84 2.58
CA SER A 514 -6.69 -14.16 2.61
C SER A 514 -6.96 -13.46 1.28
N VAL A 515 -7.74 -14.10 0.41
CA VAL A 515 -8.16 -13.52 -0.89
C VAL A 515 -8.99 -12.25 -0.69
N ASP A 516 -9.81 -12.19 0.35
CA ASP A 516 -10.65 -11.02 0.67
C ASP A 516 -9.83 -9.77 1.05
N ASP A 517 -8.60 -9.96 1.52
CA ASP A 517 -7.64 -8.91 1.86
C ASP A 517 -6.51 -8.81 0.80
N GLY A 518 -6.71 -9.34 -0.39
CA GLY A 518 -5.70 -9.40 -1.47
C GLY A 518 -5.14 -8.04 -1.89
N GLU A 519 -5.90 -6.97 -1.76
CA GLU A 519 -5.44 -5.60 -2.02
C GLU A 519 -4.27 -5.15 -1.12
N LYS A 520 -4.06 -5.83 0.01
CA LYS A 520 -2.98 -5.57 0.96
C LYS A 520 -1.68 -6.27 0.59
N VAL A 521 -1.71 -7.20 -0.37
CA VAL A 521 -0.50 -7.88 -0.84
C VAL A 521 0.47 -6.87 -1.42
N TYR A 522 1.72 -6.95 -0.98
CA TYR A 522 2.79 -6.11 -1.46
C TYR A 522 3.94 -6.95 -2.03
N CYS A 523 4.38 -6.64 -3.24
CA CYS A 523 5.50 -7.29 -3.88
C CYS A 523 6.64 -6.30 -4.10
N SER A 524 7.86 -6.72 -3.86
CA SER A 524 9.06 -5.97 -4.20
C SER A 524 10.23 -6.90 -4.50
N SER A 525 11.32 -6.33 -5.02
CA SER A 525 12.59 -7.01 -5.20
C SER A 525 13.57 -6.65 -4.07
N ASP A 526 14.53 -7.54 -3.83
CA ASP A 526 15.81 -7.25 -3.19
C ASP A 526 16.92 -7.65 -4.18
N SER A 527 17.35 -6.69 -4.96
CA SER A 527 18.33 -6.88 -6.03
C SER A 527 19.71 -7.33 -5.50
N GLY A 528 20.04 -6.96 -4.27
CA GLY A 528 21.30 -7.37 -3.63
C GLY A 528 21.36 -8.84 -3.26
N ASN A 529 20.21 -9.48 -3.12
CA ASN A 529 20.09 -10.90 -2.79
C ASN A 529 19.41 -11.72 -3.90
N ASN A 530 19.03 -11.10 -5.02
CA ASN A 530 18.32 -11.71 -6.15
C ASN A 530 16.98 -12.33 -5.76
N GLU A 531 16.24 -11.61 -4.92
CA GLU A 531 15.00 -12.07 -4.32
C GLU A 531 13.81 -11.26 -4.84
N ILE A 532 12.69 -11.95 -5.09
CA ILE A 532 11.35 -11.38 -5.22
C ILE A 532 10.59 -11.75 -3.97
N ILE A 533 10.03 -10.76 -3.28
CA ILE A 533 9.39 -10.92 -1.98
C ILE A 533 7.93 -10.50 -2.11
N TRP A 534 7.01 -11.37 -1.71
CA TRP A 534 5.59 -11.05 -1.54
C TRP A 534 5.24 -11.09 -0.07
N PHE A 535 4.74 -9.99 0.44
CA PHE A 535 4.12 -9.88 1.76
C PHE A 535 2.62 -10.04 1.63
N TYR A 536 2.00 -10.89 2.42
CA TYR A 536 0.58 -11.22 2.29
C TYR A 536 -0.12 -11.41 3.64
N PRO A 537 -1.44 -11.11 3.73
CA PRO A 537 -2.25 -11.37 4.93
C PRO A 537 -2.67 -12.83 5.00
N SER A 538 -2.49 -13.46 6.17
CA SER A 538 -2.91 -14.85 6.40
C SER A 538 -4.36 -14.95 6.89
N GLN A 539 -5.04 -16.05 6.55
CA GLN A 539 -6.39 -16.34 7.08
C GLN A 539 -6.41 -16.60 8.58
N SER A 540 -5.28 -17.00 9.15
CA SER A 540 -5.15 -17.37 10.55
C SER A 540 -5.24 -16.19 11.52
N GLN A 541 -5.12 -14.92 11.05
CA GLN A 541 -5.14 -13.73 11.91
C GLN A 541 -6.53 -13.35 12.46
N GLY A 542 -7.63 -13.66 11.79
CA GLY A 542 -8.94 -13.20 12.21
C GLY A 542 -9.97 -13.14 11.06
N PRO A 543 -11.08 -12.41 11.22
CA PRO A 543 -12.12 -12.35 10.22
C PRO A 543 -11.67 -11.64 8.93
N ALA A 544 -12.27 -12.02 7.80
CA ALA A 544 -12.04 -11.37 6.50
C ALA A 544 -12.24 -9.85 6.58
N GLY A 545 -11.40 -9.11 5.86
CA GLY A 545 -11.42 -7.65 5.82
C GLY A 545 -10.70 -6.94 6.96
N SER A 546 -10.37 -7.63 8.06
CA SER A 546 -9.64 -7.06 9.20
C SER A 546 -8.19 -7.53 9.32
N ARG A 547 -7.77 -8.47 8.47
CA ARG A 547 -6.44 -9.07 8.50
C ARG A 547 -5.41 -8.08 7.97
N GLU A 548 -4.21 -8.13 8.52
CA GLU A 548 -3.07 -7.33 8.06
C GLU A 548 -1.96 -8.24 7.54
N VAL A 549 -1.00 -7.68 6.82
CA VAL A 549 0.16 -8.42 6.31
C VAL A 549 0.99 -8.94 7.48
N ASP A 550 1.21 -10.24 7.56
CA ASP A 550 1.94 -10.92 8.63
C ASP A 550 2.94 -11.96 8.14
N LYS A 551 2.84 -12.36 6.88
CA LYS A 551 3.69 -13.38 6.28
C LYS A 551 4.36 -12.89 5.01
N TYR A 552 5.47 -13.53 4.69
CA TYR A 552 6.15 -13.32 3.43
C TYR A 552 6.55 -14.64 2.76
N VAL A 553 6.63 -14.61 1.45
CA VAL A 553 7.19 -15.67 0.62
C VAL A 553 8.19 -15.07 -0.35
N VAL A 554 9.28 -15.77 -0.59
CA VAL A 554 10.39 -15.30 -1.43
C VAL A 554 10.68 -16.30 -2.52
N TYR A 555 10.93 -15.78 -3.71
CA TYR A 555 11.51 -16.50 -4.82
C TYR A 555 12.89 -15.93 -5.13
N ASN A 556 13.94 -16.73 -4.98
CA ASN A 556 15.26 -16.36 -5.48
C ASN A 556 15.35 -16.72 -6.96
N TYR A 557 15.43 -15.71 -7.83
CA TYR A 557 15.34 -15.90 -9.27
C TYR A 557 16.66 -16.37 -9.95
N ILE A 558 17.77 -16.41 -9.20
CA ILE A 558 19.04 -16.98 -9.67
C ILE A 558 19.19 -18.43 -9.24
N GLU A 559 18.81 -18.75 -8.00
CA GLU A 559 18.89 -20.12 -7.48
C GLU A 559 17.61 -20.93 -7.77
N GLU A 560 16.56 -20.28 -8.26
CA GLU A 560 15.25 -20.86 -8.58
C GLU A 560 14.62 -21.61 -7.39
N VAL A 561 14.74 -21.04 -6.19
CA VAL A 561 14.26 -21.65 -4.95
C VAL A 561 13.28 -20.76 -4.22
N TRP A 562 12.39 -21.42 -3.47
CA TRP A 562 11.35 -20.77 -2.67
C TRP A 562 11.63 -20.93 -1.17
N TYR A 563 11.30 -19.91 -0.40
CA TYR A 563 11.30 -19.92 1.07
C TYR A 563 10.34 -18.87 1.62
N TYR A 564 10.04 -18.94 2.90
CA TYR A 564 9.03 -18.10 3.52
C TYR A 564 9.36 -17.85 4.99
N GLY A 565 8.58 -16.95 5.60
CA GLY A 565 8.61 -16.64 7.02
C GLY A 565 7.50 -15.70 7.45
N ASN A 566 7.58 -15.25 8.69
CA ASN A 566 6.62 -14.35 9.31
C ASN A 566 7.27 -12.97 9.49
N LEU A 567 6.71 -11.96 8.84
CA LEU A 567 7.15 -10.57 8.98
C LEU A 567 6.04 -9.64 8.50
N SER A 568 5.66 -8.67 9.31
CA SER A 568 4.72 -7.63 8.92
C SER A 568 5.47 -6.48 8.26
N ARG A 569 5.33 -6.36 6.93
CA ARG A 569 5.78 -5.19 6.16
C ARG A 569 4.69 -4.84 5.16
N THR A 570 4.11 -3.66 5.32
CA THR A 570 2.98 -3.20 4.52
C THR A 570 3.41 -2.58 3.19
N ALA A 571 4.65 -2.12 3.12
CA ALA A 571 5.30 -1.65 1.90
C ALA A 571 6.81 -1.87 2.00
N TRP A 572 7.44 -2.10 0.84
CA TRP A 572 8.88 -2.36 0.72
C TRP A 572 9.42 -1.71 -0.55
N ILE A 573 10.65 -1.20 -0.47
CA ILE A 573 11.37 -0.70 -1.64
C ILE A 573 12.81 -1.21 -1.63
N ASP A 574 13.29 -1.57 -2.81
CA ASP A 574 14.67 -2.01 -3.01
C ASP A 574 15.67 -0.85 -2.79
N ARG A 575 16.92 -1.19 -2.67
CA ARG A 575 18.03 -0.27 -2.36
C ARG A 575 18.38 0.75 -3.45
N ARG A 576 17.60 0.98 -4.46
CA ARG A 576 17.88 1.83 -5.64
C ARG A 576 18.79 3.04 -5.36
N GLY A 577 18.30 4.07 -4.67
CA GLY A 577 19.07 5.26 -4.26
C GLY A 577 19.65 5.17 -2.84
N HIS A 578 19.40 4.08 -2.13
CA HIS A 578 19.76 3.89 -0.73
C HIS A 578 20.75 2.74 -0.56
N SER A 579 21.52 2.74 0.54
CA SER A 579 22.45 1.65 0.85
C SER A 579 21.74 0.33 1.16
N ASN A 580 20.54 0.39 1.69
CA ASN A 580 19.75 -0.72 2.19
C ASN A 580 18.32 -0.68 1.67
N PRO A 581 17.63 -1.83 1.50
CA PRO A 581 16.19 -1.84 1.29
C PRO A 581 15.46 -1.14 2.44
N ARG A 582 14.36 -0.47 2.13
CA ARG A 582 13.53 0.20 3.13
C ARG A 582 12.12 -0.39 3.16
N ALA A 583 11.52 -0.44 4.33
CA ALA A 583 10.17 -0.93 4.49
C ALA A 583 9.41 -0.19 5.59
N VAL A 584 8.10 -0.10 5.42
CA VAL A 584 7.19 0.34 6.49
C VAL A 584 6.51 -0.88 7.09
N SER A 585 6.41 -0.91 8.41
CA SER A 585 5.69 -1.93 9.16
C SER A 585 4.28 -1.47 9.52
N ASP A 586 3.44 -2.40 9.96
CA ASP A 586 2.10 -2.13 10.48
C ASP A 586 2.08 -1.26 11.76
N ASP A 587 3.22 -1.15 12.46
CA ASP A 587 3.43 -0.24 13.58
C ASP A 587 3.67 1.23 13.15
N GLY A 588 3.70 1.51 11.85
CA GLY A 588 3.90 2.85 11.30
C GLY A 588 5.34 3.35 11.30
N TYR A 589 6.34 2.50 11.56
CA TYR A 589 7.74 2.91 11.49
C TYR A 589 8.40 2.51 10.17
N LEU A 590 9.35 3.33 9.74
CA LEU A 590 10.19 3.12 8.57
C LEU A 590 11.52 2.47 9.00
N TYR A 591 11.86 1.34 8.35
CA TYR A 591 13.02 0.53 8.67
C TYR A 591 13.99 0.42 7.49
N ASN A 592 15.29 0.45 7.79
CA ASN A 592 16.33 -0.08 6.91
C ASN A 592 16.43 -1.59 7.15
N HIS A 593 16.28 -2.38 6.11
CA HIS A 593 16.51 -3.83 6.13
C HIS A 593 17.93 -4.19 5.73
N GLU A 594 18.33 -5.43 5.97
CA GLU A 594 19.70 -5.91 5.78
C GLU A 594 20.74 -5.05 6.55
N SER A 595 20.35 -4.53 7.72
CA SER A 595 21.12 -3.67 8.59
C SER A 595 21.34 -4.35 9.94
N GLY A 596 22.56 -4.83 10.19
CA GLY A 596 22.85 -5.64 11.37
C GLY A 596 22.25 -7.04 11.30
N TYR A 597 21.99 -7.64 12.47
CA TYR A 597 21.51 -9.04 12.60
C TYR A 597 20.32 -9.17 13.56
N ASP A 598 19.81 -8.08 14.07
CA ASP A 598 18.82 -8.03 15.14
C ASP A 598 17.56 -7.29 14.69
N ASP A 599 16.49 -7.48 15.45
CA ASP A 599 15.28 -6.70 15.37
C ASP A 599 15.47 -5.36 16.09
N GLY A 600 15.70 -4.31 15.33
CA GLY A 600 15.85 -2.94 15.82
C GLY A 600 14.53 -2.16 15.95
N SER A 601 13.39 -2.84 16.03
CA SER A 601 12.09 -2.17 16.32
C SER A 601 12.02 -1.64 17.74
N THR A 602 12.86 -2.16 18.64
CA THR A 602 12.99 -1.69 20.03
C THR A 602 14.41 -1.21 20.33
N SER A 603 14.59 -0.45 21.41
CA SER A 603 15.89 -0.08 21.92
C SER A 603 16.00 -0.51 23.41
N PRO A 604 16.92 -1.44 23.75
CA PRO A 604 17.86 -2.13 22.88
C PRO A 604 17.18 -3.06 21.87
N ALA A 605 17.89 -3.38 20.77
CA ALA A 605 17.42 -4.31 19.75
C ALA A 605 17.20 -5.71 20.32
N SER A 606 16.21 -6.43 19.82
CA SER A 606 15.89 -7.79 20.24
C SER A 606 16.44 -8.83 19.24
N ALA A 607 16.55 -10.08 19.68
CA ALA A 607 17.01 -11.16 18.82
C ALA A 607 15.94 -11.53 17.77
N ILE A 608 16.39 -11.83 16.55
CA ILE A 608 15.53 -12.44 15.52
C ILE A 608 15.52 -13.95 15.71
N ASN A 609 14.34 -14.52 15.93
CA ASN A 609 14.16 -15.96 16.02
C ASN A 609 14.20 -16.60 14.62
N ALA A 610 15.41 -16.88 14.13
CA ALA A 610 15.63 -17.48 12.82
C ALA A 610 15.86 -18.98 12.94
N TYR A 611 15.13 -19.76 12.12
CA TYR A 611 15.31 -21.20 12.10
C TYR A 611 15.10 -21.81 10.71
N ILE A 612 15.71 -23.00 10.53
CA ILE A 612 15.45 -23.88 9.39
C ILE A 612 15.33 -25.32 9.87
N GLU A 613 14.38 -26.06 9.30
CA GLU A 613 14.11 -27.44 9.66
C GLU A 613 14.06 -28.32 8.40
N SER A 614 14.79 -29.44 8.42
CA SER A 614 14.76 -30.40 7.33
C SER A 614 13.52 -31.30 7.37
N SER A 615 13.18 -31.85 6.23
CA SER A 615 12.33 -33.04 6.17
C SER A 615 12.97 -34.22 6.89
N ALA A 616 12.23 -35.30 7.09
CA ALA A 616 12.76 -36.54 7.65
C ALA A 616 13.84 -37.11 6.72
N ILE A 617 15.03 -37.25 7.25
CA ILE A 617 16.19 -37.85 6.57
C ILE A 617 16.30 -39.31 6.99
N GLU A 618 16.16 -40.21 6.05
CA GLU A 618 16.34 -41.63 6.31
C GLU A 618 17.80 -41.94 6.66
N ILE A 619 17.97 -42.70 7.75
CA ILE A 619 19.27 -43.21 8.11
C ILE A 619 19.43 -44.57 7.40
N GLU A 620 20.40 -44.65 6.49
CA GLU A 620 20.61 -45.77 5.57
C GLU A 620 19.39 -46.13 4.77
N ASN A 621 18.54 -46.80 4.70
CA ASN A 621 17.32 -47.01 3.90
C ASN A 621 16.05 -47.02 4.78
N GLY A 622 16.10 -46.54 6.02
CA GLY A 622 14.95 -46.51 6.94
C GLY A 622 14.47 -47.90 7.42
N ASP A 623 15.11 -48.98 6.97
CA ASP A 623 14.71 -50.36 7.32
C ASP A 623 15.03 -50.72 8.79
N HIS A 624 16.11 -50.14 9.32
CA HIS A 624 16.59 -50.41 10.66
C HIS A 624 16.56 -49.17 11.53
N PHE A 625 16.46 -49.38 12.85
CA PHE A 625 16.82 -48.33 13.80
C PHE A 625 18.33 -48.13 13.79
N SER A 626 18.73 -46.92 13.93
CA SER A 626 20.14 -46.54 14.05
C SER A 626 20.33 -45.63 15.26
N PHE A 627 21.46 -45.78 15.92
CA PHE A 627 21.93 -44.80 16.91
C PHE A 627 22.68 -43.69 16.22
N VAL A 628 22.34 -42.43 16.59
CA VAL A 628 23.11 -41.25 16.28
C VAL A 628 23.96 -40.92 17.51
N ASP A 629 25.25 -41.11 17.39
CA ASP A 629 26.19 -40.93 18.51
C ASP A 629 26.82 -39.56 18.52
N ARG A 630 27.04 -38.97 17.34
CA ARG A 630 27.83 -37.76 17.20
C ARG A 630 27.35 -36.97 15.98
N VAL A 631 27.38 -35.66 16.13
CA VAL A 631 27.17 -34.67 15.05
C VAL A 631 28.43 -33.82 14.90
N ILE A 632 28.86 -33.63 13.67
CA ILE A 632 29.88 -32.62 13.32
C ILE A 632 29.13 -31.50 12.63
N PRO A 633 28.91 -30.36 13.28
CA PRO A 633 28.28 -29.21 12.69
C PRO A 633 29.24 -28.56 11.68
N ASP A 634 28.67 -28.08 10.57
CA ASP A 634 29.39 -27.26 9.61
C ASP A 634 28.70 -25.89 9.56
N ILE A 635 29.07 -25.02 10.51
CA ILE A 635 28.43 -23.72 10.70
C ILE A 635 29.50 -22.63 10.73
N THR A 636 29.22 -21.55 10.00
CA THR A 636 30.08 -20.35 10.04
C THR A 636 29.33 -19.18 10.66
N PHE A 637 29.97 -18.44 11.54
CA PHE A 637 29.45 -17.26 12.24
C PHE A 637 30.12 -15.98 11.71
N ARG A 638 30.04 -15.75 10.41
CA ARG A 638 30.64 -14.56 9.77
C ARG A 638 29.93 -13.30 10.25
N ASN A 639 30.74 -12.29 10.58
CA ASN A 639 30.28 -10.95 10.96
C ASN A 639 29.35 -10.88 12.18
N SER A 640 29.23 -11.97 12.95
CA SER A 640 28.50 -11.91 14.21
C SER A 640 29.12 -10.88 15.15
N THR A 641 28.29 -10.01 15.69
CA THR A 641 28.66 -9.04 16.73
C THR A 641 28.22 -9.61 18.08
N THR A 642 29.16 -9.91 18.97
CA THR A 642 28.81 -10.46 20.29
C THR A 642 28.74 -9.37 21.33
N HIS A 643 27.72 -9.37 22.15
CA HIS A 643 27.61 -8.59 23.36
C HIS A 643 27.17 -9.49 24.51
N PRO A 644 27.88 -9.50 25.64
CA PRO A 644 29.09 -8.80 25.99
C PRO A 644 30.36 -9.42 25.38
N ILE A 645 31.52 -8.74 25.53
CA ILE A 645 32.80 -9.01 24.86
C ILE A 645 33.27 -10.47 24.93
N ASP A 646 32.85 -11.23 25.91
CA ASP A 646 33.27 -12.62 26.14
C ASP A 646 32.22 -13.66 25.66
N ALA A 647 31.04 -13.25 25.21
CA ALA A 647 30.05 -14.18 24.71
C ALA A 647 30.36 -14.61 23.28
N GLN A 648 30.34 -15.90 23.01
CA GLN A 648 30.50 -16.44 21.65
C GLN A 648 29.15 -16.53 20.98
N PRO A 649 29.01 -16.18 19.67
CA PRO A 649 27.79 -16.41 18.95
C PRO A 649 27.42 -17.89 18.97
N SER A 650 26.17 -18.20 19.30
CA SER A 650 25.71 -19.58 19.38
C SER A 650 24.42 -19.79 18.61
N VAL A 651 24.19 -21.03 18.20
CA VAL A 651 22.96 -21.53 17.62
C VAL A 651 22.56 -22.83 18.28
N THR A 652 21.30 -23.10 18.31
CA THR A 652 20.75 -24.36 18.82
C THR A 652 20.56 -25.34 17.67
N PHE A 653 21.19 -26.50 17.77
CA PHE A 653 21.06 -27.59 16.83
C PHE A 653 20.21 -28.69 17.46
N THR A 654 19.02 -28.94 16.91
CA THR A 654 18.10 -29.94 17.42
C THR A 654 17.96 -31.09 16.43
N ILE A 655 18.12 -32.33 16.92
CA ILE A 655 17.87 -33.55 16.16
C ILE A 655 16.55 -34.14 16.63
N LYS A 656 15.59 -34.24 15.75
CA LYS A 656 14.24 -34.76 16.02
C LYS A 656 14.12 -36.18 15.48
N PRO A 657 14.07 -37.21 16.36
CA PRO A 657 13.97 -38.60 15.92
C PRO A 657 12.56 -38.93 15.46
N GLN A 658 12.48 -39.84 14.49
CA GLN A 658 11.24 -40.37 13.95
C GLN A 658 11.31 -41.91 13.83
N ASP A 659 10.32 -42.62 14.32
CA ASP A 659 10.33 -44.06 14.35
C ASP A 659 9.73 -44.73 13.10
N TYR A 660 8.80 -44.05 12.42
CA TYR A 660 8.20 -44.50 11.17
C TYR A 660 7.69 -43.28 10.36
N PRO A 661 7.50 -43.40 9.04
CA PRO A 661 6.93 -42.37 8.23
C PRO A 661 5.56 -41.88 8.75
N GLY A 662 5.39 -40.58 8.91
CA GLY A 662 4.17 -39.97 9.44
C GLY A 662 4.06 -39.98 10.99
N SER A 663 5.02 -40.53 11.74
CA SER A 663 5.08 -40.29 13.17
C SER A 663 5.41 -38.84 13.47
N GLN A 664 4.82 -38.27 14.54
CA GLN A 664 5.08 -36.89 14.91
C GLN A 664 6.57 -36.71 15.28
N ILE A 665 7.22 -35.73 14.68
CA ILE A 665 8.62 -35.42 14.92
C ILE A 665 8.75 -34.74 16.28
N GLY A 666 9.35 -35.44 17.26
CA GLY A 666 9.87 -34.84 18.48
C GLY A 666 8.90 -34.06 19.38
N ALA A 667 7.61 -34.10 19.13
CA ALA A 667 6.65 -33.40 19.96
C ALA A 667 6.18 -34.30 21.09
N GLY A 668 6.41 -33.89 22.32
CA GLY A 668 5.85 -34.46 23.51
C GLY A 668 4.33 -34.29 23.56
N ASN A 669 3.57 -35.00 22.73
CA ASN A 669 2.14 -35.10 22.83
C ASN A 669 1.74 -36.49 23.35
N ALA A 670 1.40 -36.52 24.60
CA ALA A 670 0.38 -37.31 25.27
C ALA A 670 0.12 -38.76 24.80
N ARG A 671 1.10 -39.48 24.27
CA ARG A 671 1.12 -40.91 24.34
C ARG A 671 2.27 -41.34 25.23
N PRO A 672 2.04 -42.16 26.25
CA PRO A 672 3.03 -42.51 27.27
C PRO A 672 4.18 -43.40 26.77
N VAL A 673 4.45 -43.42 25.50
CA VAL A 673 5.57 -44.15 24.87
C VAL A 673 6.44 -43.22 24.05
N THR A 674 6.83 -42.09 24.60
CA THR A 674 7.93 -41.30 24.02
C THR A 674 9.25 -41.87 24.50
N ARG A 675 9.73 -42.87 23.82
CA ARG A 675 11.15 -43.27 23.91
C ARG A 675 12.08 -42.25 23.20
N ASN A 676 11.52 -41.24 22.52
CA ASN A 676 12.23 -40.38 21.63
C ASN A 676 12.13 -38.92 22.08
N SER A 677 13.01 -38.49 22.97
CA SER A 677 13.25 -37.09 23.26
C SER A 677 14.18 -36.51 22.18
N SER A 678 13.87 -35.30 21.73
CA SER A 678 14.79 -34.54 20.88
C SER A 678 16.09 -34.28 21.62
N ALA A 679 17.22 -34.35 20.92
CA ALA A 679 18.49 -33.86 21.44
C ALA A 679 18.70 -32.41 21.01
N THR A 680 18.82 -31.53 21.98
CA THR A 680 19.06 -30.09 21.76
C THR A 680 20.51 -29.80 22.21
N LEU A 681 21.29 -29.20 21.33
CA LEU A 681 22.71 -29.03 21.47
C LEU A 681 23.11 -27.60 21.08
N ASN A 682 23.84 -26.89 21.91
CA ASN A 682 24.36 -25.56 21.58
C ASN A 682 25.67 -25.67 20.79
N VAL A 683 25.73 -24.92 19.69
CA VAL A 683 26.90 -24.87 18.80
C VAL A 683 27.42 -23.44 18.76
N ASN A 684 28.67 -23.28 19.04
CA ASN A 684 29.39 -22.02 18.91
C ASN A 684 30.58 -22.17 17.95
N ARG A 685 31.36 -21.11 17.78
CA ARG A 685 32.53 -21.03 16.89
C ARG A 685 33.59 -22.11 17.16
N PHE A 686 33.68 -22.59 18.38
CA PHE A 686 34.71 -23.56 18.82
C PHE A 686 34.16 -24.99 18.90
N THR A 687 32.92 -25.21 18.56
CA THR A 687 32.30 -26.54 18.63
C THR A 687 32.75 -27.41 17.47
N ASN A 688 33.67 -28.38 17.76
CA ASN A 688 34.17 -29.30 16.76
C ASN A 688 33.22 -30.46 16.52
N GLN A 689 32.57 -30.97 17.57
CA GLN A 689 31.65 -32.09 17.53
C GLN A 689 30.71 -32.05 18.73
N LEU A 690 29.54 -32.64 18.54
CA LEU A 690 28.49 -32.79 19.54
C LEU A 690 28.20 -34.25 19.75
N PHE A 691 28.11 -34.68 21.00
CA PHE A 691 27.72 -36.05 21.33
C PHE A 691 26.25 -36.15 21.67
N THR A 692 25.60 -37.16 21.13
CA THR A 692 24.17 -37.41 21.33
C THR A 692 23.93 -38.92 21.53
N ARG A 693 22.77 -39.29 22.01
CA ARG A 693 22.31 -40.69 22.14
C ARG A 693 20.87 -40.81 21.68
N LEU A 694 20.70 -40.76 20.37
CA LEU A 694 19.42 -40.86 19.72
C LEU A 694 19.31 -42.21 19.00
N ARG A 695 18.12 -42.78 19.07
CA ARG A 695 17.73 -43.99 18.32
C ARG A 695 16.55 -43.67 17.44
N ALA A 696 16.68 -43.81 16.14
CA ALA A 696 15.65 -43.49 15.18
C ALA A 696 15.81 -44.26 13.86
N ARG A 697 14.76 -44.34 13.04
CA ARG A 697 14.83 -44.79 11.64
C ARG A 697 15.13 -43.62 10.70
N SER A 698 14.56 -42.46 11.01
CA SER A 698 14.81 -41.20 10.34
C SER A 698 14.98 -40.08 11.34
N VAL A 699 15.62 -38.99 10.93
CA VAL A 699 15.83 -37.81 11.75
C VAL A 699 15.54 -36.54 10.96
N ALA A 700 14.94 -35.55 11.61
CA ALA A 700 14.90 -34.19 11.09
C ALA A 700 15.90 -33.33 11.87
N LEU A 701 16.54 -32.42 11.15
CA LEU A 701 17.49 -31.47 11.69
C LEU A 701 16.85 -30.09 11.76
N ARG A 702 16.92 -29.46 12.93
CA ARG A 702 16.51 -28.05 13.10
C ARG A 702 17.68 -27.24 13.63
N LEU A 703 17.97 -26.14 12.94
CA LEU A 703 18.94 -25.16 13.39
C LEU A 703 18.18 -23.86 13.69
N GLU A 704 18.41 -23.28 14.86
CA GLU A 704 17.77 -22.03 15.26
C GLU A 704 18.73 -21.12 16.03
N SER A 705 18.48 -19.81 15.92
CA SER A 705 19.16 -18.78 16.70
C SER A 705 18.15 -17.81 17.28
N ASN A 706 18.35 -17.49 18.57
CA ASN A 706 17.51 -16.53 19.31
C ASN A 706 18.39 -15.66 20.23
N GLU A 707 19.57 -15.29 19.76
CA GLU A 707 20.52 -14.42 20.45
C GLU A 707 20.81 -13.19 19.60
N THR A 708 21.07 -12.06 20.25
CA THR A 708 21.42 -10.81 19.58
C THR A 708 22.81 -10.86 18.97
N GLY A 709 23.00 -10.16 17.85
CA GLY A 709 24.26 -10.08 17.15
C GLY A 709 24.70 -11.34 16.40
N VAL A 710 23.84 -12.36 16.31
CA VAL A 710 24.18 -13.65 15.70
C VAL A 710 23.84 -13.68 14.22
N SER A 711 24.86 -13.93 13.39
CA SER A 711 24.74 -14.28 11.98
C SER A 711 25.35 -15.66 11.75
N TRP A 712 24.70 -16.50 10.97
CA TRP A 712 25.20 -17.85 10.69
C TRP A 712 24.85 -18.31 9.28
N ARG A 713 25.68 -19.23 8.77
CA ARG A 713 25.43 -20.01 7.57
C ARG A 713 25.70 -21.48 7.87
N LEU A 714 24.78 -22.35 7.51
CA LEU A 714 24.91 -23.79 7.64
C LEU A 714 25.49 -24.39 6.36
N GLY A 715 26.58 -25.13 6.49
CA GLY A 715 27.17 -25.93 5.41
C GLY A 715 26.58 -27.34 5.35
N ILE A 716 27.42 -28.36 5.29
CA ILE A 716 27.08 -29.76 5.17
C ILE A 716 27.39 -30.51 6.47
N PRO A 717 26.44 -30.62 7.43
CA PRO A 717 26.71 -31.34 8.69
C PRO A 717 26.91 -32.85 8.43
N ARG A 718 27.52 -33.51 9.38
CA ARG A 718 27.76 -34.95 9.33
C ARG A 718 27.22 -35.63 10.57
N LEU A 719 26.54 -36.74 10.39
CA LEU A 719 26.04 -37.61 11.47
C LEU A 719 26.87 -38.87 11.52
N ASP A 720 27.29 -39.26 12.75
CA ASP A 720 27.88 -40.56 12.99
C ASP A 720 26.81 -41.52 13.48
N THR A 721 26.54 -42.53 12.68
CA THR A 721 25.43 -43.46 12.88
C THR A 721 25.91 -44.90 13.02
N ARG A 722 25.22 -45.69 13.86
CA ARG A 722 25.43 -47.11 14.02
C ARG A 722 24.11 -47.87 13.96
N LYS A 723 24.07 -48.96 13.22
CA LYS A 723 22.87 -49.85 13.17
C LYS A 723 22.55 -50.47 14.53
N ASP A 724 21.27 -50.47 14.86
CA ASP A 724 20.77 -51.01 16.14
C ASP A 724 19.69 -52.09 15.99
N GLY A 725 19.38 -52.58 14.82
CA GLY A 725 18.39 -53.62 14.61
C GLY A 725 17.06 -53.14 14.10
N ARG A 726 16.09 -54.04 13.92
CA ARG A 726 14.83 -53.75 13.28
C ARG A 726 13.68 -53.41 14.25
N ARG A 727 13.87 -53.60 15.57
CA ARG A 727 12.87 -53.33 16.63
C ARG A 727 13.37 -52.33 17.64
#